data_1916535519534bb0001728f7911b1821
#
_entry.id   1916535519534bb0001728f7911b1821
#
_cell.length_a   1.000
_cell.length_b   1.000
_cell.length_c   1.000
_cell.angle_alpha   90.00
_cell.angle_beta   90.00
_cell.angle_gamma   90.00
#
_symmetry.space_group_name_H-M   'P 1'
#
loop_
_entity.id
_entity.type
_entity.pdbx_description
1 polymer ?
#
loop_
_entity_poly.entity_id
_entity_poly.type
_entity_poly.pdbx_seq_one_letter_code
_entity_poly.pdbx_strand_id
1 'polypeptide(L)'
;MRSFLRFSLTVLLLLGADFIGIAPRSKAALQEPANATQNAAQNAAPLPTATQQAIAAPAVPTDPRALYDALNALRPDGAHVYAVKDLTLRRDIVNFTFTEGKLAFLEPLGGRITGAVFSGRGHVIATPRDRGERRSLAQFIGVPILDQSFSDAYIRFSDDTAAELQRQLAHDGNEPSSDPRFTAYWNPLAAGLAPTHSLRTMVDWLAAEPIPYFYILLQTGTAGPVEVSVDYRRDEQVNIGQPRFVDGVRSYDMWASFRSENPPTEKSEAFLPLDYRVDSTIAEDVSLQGKTTLHLRAGRTGERVVAVELSRHLTVDNITDENNQPLPYFQNDELSRREAARRGNDFILAVLPAAQPAGADFHLQISYHGSVITDAGNGAYFVGERGAWYAHIGGEHFTPFDLTFHWPKRLTLVATGIESEAREDPESKSGRWRSETPFPTSGFNLSQYQMASPAGQPKIQIYANKQLEEAIMARLQVTTPNDLPPPSILDRFKDTDHLSGAAGQPPPPSPTSALKQLGASVQDSIRFFENVNGAFPFDHLDVAQIPGSFGQGWPGLVYLSTLAFLPPETQERAGLDEWAQSQARDLMPFHEVAHQWWGNVTGAASYRDVWIQEAMANYLALWYADTKKPGQHRLANWLEHYRAELTTKIPGADHSIELVGPLVLGQRLNSLKVPDAYTTLIYGKGTWVMHMLREMLRDPGAPSGKDPDARFRELLRAILAEHRFRPLSTADFQHAVEQRMTPAMDLEGTHRMDWFFDQWVRGTDLPRYTVKFDVKPRGNAFVVTGRLEQSGTEDVFTAPVPLYAIHIAGKPERLGVVVTTGPETRFQFESRTRPTRIVIDPNLTLLWNKG
;
A
#
# COMPACT_ATOMS: atom_id res chain seq x y z
N MET A 1 26.89 -15.00 -9.63
CA MET A 1 25.58 -14.79 -10.25
C MET A 1 24.42 -15.60 -9.64
N ARG A 2 24.59 -16.81 -9.14
CA ARG A 2 23.51 -17.56 -8.47
C ARG A 2 23.28 -17.18 -6.98
N SER A 3 24.23 -16.53 -6.33
CA SER A 3 24.11 -16.01 -4.95
C SER A 3 23.40 -14.68 -4.84
N PHE A 4 23.39 -13.84 -5.87
CA PHE A 4 22.80 -12.51 -5.87
C PHE A 4 21.26 -12.52 -5.83
N LEU A 5 20.63 -13.47 -6.50
CA LEU A 5 19.17 -13.56 -6.55
C LEU A 5 18.51 -13.99 -5.22
N ARG A 6 19.29 -14.57 -4.30
CA ARG A 6 18.71 -15.11 -3.04
C ARG A 6 18.66 -14.12 -1.89
N PHE A 7 19.41 -13.02 -1.94
CA PHE A 7 19.50 -12.09 -0.81
C PHE A 7 18.60 -10.87 -0.92
N SER A 8 18.33 -10.39 -2.14
CA SER A 8 17.29 -9.36 -2.38
C SER A 8 15.90 -9.80 -1.90
N LEU A 9 15.59 -11.10 -2.02
CA LEU A 9 14.29 -11.65 -1.64
C LEU A 9 13.96 -11.55 -0.15
N THR A 10 14.94 -11.43 0.73
CA THR A 10 14.75 -11.57 2.18
C THR A 10 14.58 -10.25 2.90
N VAL A 11 15.21 -9.22 2.44
CA VAL A 11 15.07 -7.88 3.03
C VAL A 11 13.74 -7.24 2.61
N LEU A 12 13.16 -7.70 1.51
CA LEU A 12 11.99 -7.11 0.86
C LEU A 12 10.63 -7.65 1.34
N LEU A 13 10.58 -8.89 1.81
CA LEU A 13 9.33 -9.48 2.35
C LEU A 13 8.85 -8.83 3.65
N LEU A 14 9.67 -7.96 4.26
CA LEU A 14 9.38 -7.34 5.54
C LEU A 14 8.90 -5.88 5.46
N LEU A 15 8.95 -5.24 4.29
CA LEU A 15 8.46 -3.86 4.12
C LEU A 15 6.96 -3.77 3.78
N GLY A 16 6.29 -4.88 3.60
CA GLY A 16 4.87 -4.92 3.23
C GLY A 16 4.09 -6.14 3.70
N ALA A 17 4.70 -7.02 4.52
CA ALA A 17 4.01 -8.17 5.08
C ALA A 17 3.86 -7.99 6.59
N ASP A 18 2.65 -7.71 7.02
CA ASP A 18 2.27 -7.84 8.40
C ASP A 18 2.57 -9.27 8.86
N PHE A 19 3.32 -9.39 9.95
CA PHE A 19 3.63 -10.67 10.60
C PHE A 19 2.33 -11.35 11.02
N ILE A 20 1.96 -12.41 10.33
CA ILE A 20 0.91 -13.33 10.79
C ILE A 20 1.59 -14.33 11.74
N GLY A 21 1.45 -14.09 13.02
CA GLY A 21 1.75 -15.07 14.04
C GLY A 21 0.74 -16.21 13.97
N ILE A 22 1.11 -17.36 13.38
CA ILE A 22 0.28 -18.56 13.37
C ILE A 22 0.54 -19.33 14.66
N ALA A 23 -0.42 -19.29 15.57
CA ALA A 23 -0.47 -20.27 16.65
C ALA A 23 -0.78 -21.67 16.07
N PRO A 24 -0.14 -22.75 16.53
CA PRO A 24 -0.36 -24.07 15.96
C PRO A 24 -1.75 -24.59 16.34
N ARG A 25 -2.64 -24.67 15.36
CA ARG A 25 -3.87 -25.46 15.50
C ARG A 25 -3.60 -26.89 15.08
N SER A 26 -3.92 -27.81 15.98
CA SER A 26 -3.89 -29.26 15.83
C SER A 26 -4.53 -29.72 14.52
N LYS A 27 -3.86 -30.65 13.83
CA LYS A 27 -4.39 -31.39 12.70
C LYS A 27 -5.64 -32.15 13.12
N ALA A 28 -6.81 -31.72 12.72
CA ALA A 28 -8.00 -32.53 12.62
C ALA A 28 -8.15 -32.97 11.15
N ALA A 29 -8.02 -34.25 10.92
CA ALA A 29 -8.17 -34.87 9.62
C ALA A 29 -9.60 -34.69 9.10
N LEU A 30 -9.74 -34.11 7.90
CA LEU A 30 -10.98 -34.11 7.16
C LEU A 30 -11.20 -35.53 6.60
N GLN A 31 -12.14 -36.26 7.19
CA GLN A 31 -12.72 -37.47 6.57
C GLN A 31 -13.78 -37.01 5.56
N GLU A 32 -13.62 -37.47 4.33
CA GLU A 32 -14.67 -37.39 3.31
C GLU A 32 -15.93 -38.16 3.78
N PRO A 33 -17.15 -37.62 3.57
CA PRO A 33 -18.36 -38.40 3.80
C PRO A 33 -18.63 -39.34 2.60
N ALA A 34 -18.50 -40.62 2.86
CA ALA A 34 -18.95 -41.66 1.94
C ALA A 34 -20.48 -41.68 1.84
N ASN A 35 -20.93 -41.95 0.60
CA ASN A 35 -22.26 -42.30 0.17
C ASN A 35 -23.26 -42.78 1.22
N ALA A 36 -24.38 -42.08 1.32
CA ALA A 36 -25.64 -42.61 1.82
C ALA A 36 -26.74 -42.33 0.80
N THR A 37 -26.82 -43.24 -0.19
CA THR A 37 -28.02 -43.44 -1.02
C THR A 37 -28.66 -44.70 -0.51
N GLN A 38 -29.85 -44.55 0.00
CA GLN A 38 -30.99 -45.49 -0.09
C GLN A 38 -31.89 -45.45 1.16
N ASN A 39 -33.16 -45.31 0.88
CA ASN A 39 -34.35 -45.55 1.72
C ASN A 39 -35.04 -44.32 2.32
N ALA A 40 -35.93 -43.71 1.51
CA ALA A 40 -37.19 -43.18 1.99
C ALA A 40 -38.20 -43.04 0.82
N ALA A 41 -38.75 -44.15 0.37
CA ALA A 41 -40.00 -44.20 -0.35
C ALA A 41 -40.95 -45.06 0.47
N GLN A 42 -41.92 -44.41 1.07
CA GLN A 42 -43.26 -44.91 1.44
C GLN A 42 -43.77 -44.15 2.67
N ASN A 43 -44.69 -43.21 2.38
CA ASN A 43 -45.86 -42.84 3.13
C ASN A 43 -46.26 -41.39 2.78
N ALA A 44 -46.99 -41.28 1.66
CA ALA A 44 -47.66 -40.03 1.30
C ALA A 44 -49.15 -40.17 1.67
N ALA A 45 -49.55 -39.44 2.69
CA ALA A 45 -50.93 -39.10 2.93
C ALA A 45 -51.32 -37.87 2.10
N PRO A 46 -52.56 -37.74 1.59
CA PRO A 46 -52.95 -36.62 0.74
C PRO A 46 -53.02 -35.34 1.52
N LEU A 47 -52.35 -34.30 1.05
CA LEU A 47 -52.41 -32.95 1.57
C LEU A 47 -53.77 -32.26 1.22
N PRO A 48 -54.32 -31.45 2.13
CA PRO A 48 -55.53 -30.67 1.85
C PRO A 48 -55.17 -29.52 0.89
N THR A 49 -56.05 -29.22 0.00
CA THR A 49 -56.03 -28.08 -0.93
C THR A 49 -55.93 -26.76 -0.13
N ALA A 50 -54.74 -26.21 -0.08
CA ALA A 50 -54.53 -24.89 0.53
C ALA A 50 -54.84 -23.80 -0.49
N THR A 51 -55.84 -23.02 -0.15
CA THR A 51 -56.12 -21.70 -0.74
C THR A 51 -54.84 -20.88 -0.69
N GLN A 52 -54.28 -20.49 -1.85
CA GLN A 52 -53.18 -19.55 -1.93
C GLN A 52 -53.59 -18.20 -1.37
N GLN A 53 -53.38 -17.98 -0.08
CA GLN A 53 -53.22 -16.64 0.43
C GLN A 53 -51.91 -16.10 -0.09
N ALA A 54 -51.92 -15.01 -0.84
CA ALA A 54 -50.76 -14.24 -1.22
C ALA A 54 -49.99 -13.90 0.06
N ILE A 55 -48.86 -14.54 0.28
CA ILE A 55 -47.98 -14.22 1.39
C ILE A 55 -47.45 -12.82 1.09
N ALA A 56 -47.87 -11.84 1.93
CA ALA A 56 -47.33 -10.49 1.84
C ALA A 56 -45.80 -10.55 1.94
N ALA A 57 -45.09 -9.88 1.02
CA ALA A 57 -43.66 -9.81 1.04
C ALA A 57 -43.18 -9.42 2.45
N PRO A 58 -42.16 -10.10 3.02
CA PRO A 58 -41.68 -9.82 4.36
C PRO A 58 -41.26 -8.35 4.47
N ALA A 59 -41.77 -7.66 5.54
CA ALA A 59 -41.42 -6.27 5.79
C ALA A 59 -39.94 -6.10 6.04
N VAL A 60 -39.36 -4.97 5.62
CA VAL A 60 -37.96 -4.64 5.90
C VAL A 60 -37.76 -4.44 7.41
N PRO A 61 -36.91 -5.21 8.07
CA PRO A 61 -36.60 -5.01 9.49
C PRO A 61 -35.99 -3.62 9.75
N THR A 62 -36.39 -2.98 10.84
CA THR A 62 -35.83 -1.69 11.28
C THR A 62 -34.62 -1.85 12.18
N ASP A 63 -34.50 -2.99 12.85
CA ASP A 63 -33.33 -3.37 13.63
C ASP A 63 -32.17 -3.76 12.71
N PRO A 64 -30.95 -3.19 12.86
CA PRO A 64 -29.81 -3.45 11.97
C PRO A 64 -29.38 -4.92 11.93
N ARG A 65 -29.45 -5.64 13.06
CA ARG A 65 -29.07 -7.05 13.12
C ARG A 65 -30.08 -7.92 12.38
N ALA A 66 -31.34 -7.70 12.65
CA ALA A 66 -32.43 -8.41 11.96
C ALA A 66 -32.45 -8.10 10.46
N LEU A 67 -32.11 -6.86 10.05
CA LEU A 67 -31.97 -6.49 8.64
C LEU A 67 -30.80 -7.25 7.98
N TYR A 68 -29.64 -7.29 8.63
CA TYR A 68 -28.48 -8.04 8.14
C TYR A 68 -28.80 -9.53 7.99
N ASP A 69 -29.44 -10.14 9.00
CA ASP A 69 -29.82 -11.55 8.99
C ASP A 69 -30.84 -11.85 7.87
N ALA A 70 -31.82 -10.96 7.67
CA ALA A 70 -32.79 -11.08 6.57
C ALA A 70 -32.12 -11.00 5.19
N LEU A 71 -31.15 -10.06 5.00
CA LEU A 71 -30.39 -9.95 3.76
C LEU A 71 -29.49 -11.17 3.50
N ASN A 72 -28.92 -11.77 4.55
CA ASN A 72 -28.13 -13.00 4.46
C ASN A 72 -28.98 -14.25 4.14
N ALA A 73 -30.23 -14.23 4.53
CA ALA A 73 -31.15 -15.31 4.30
C ALA A 73 -31.68 -15.38 2.84
N LEU A 74 -31.55 -14.31 2.05
CA LEU A 74 -32.02 -14.26 0.67
C LEU A 74 -31.39 -15.35 -0.20
N ARG A 75 -32.22 -16.03 -0.96
CA ARG A 75 -31.84 -17.11 -1.89
C ARG A 75 -32.42 -16.83 -3.28
N PRO A 76 -31.88 -17.47 -4.33
CA PRO A 76 -32.46 -17.39 -5.67
C PRO A 76 -33.90 -17.90 -5.68
N ASP A 77 -34.79 -17.12 -6.29
CA ASP A 77 -36.22 -17.47 -6.40
C ASP A 77 -36.43 -18.60 -7.41
N GLY A 78 -36.61 -19.79 -6.88
CA GLY A 78 -36.80 -21.02 -7.71
C GLY A 78 -38.15 -21.15 -8.39
N ALA A 79 -39.13 -20.33 -8.01
CA ALA A 79 -40.42 -20.31 -8.66
C ALA A 79 -40.38 -19.49 -9.97
N HIS A 80 -39.43 -18.53 -10.06
CA HIS A 80 -39.33 -17.57 -11.17
C HIS A 80 -37.94 -17.60 -11.80
N VAL A 81 -37.64 -18.67 -12.56
CA VAL A 81 -36.39 -18.82 -13.36
C VAL A 81 -36.69 -18.44 -14.79
N TYR A 82 -35.98 -17.47 -15.33
CA TYR A 82 -36.15 -16.95 -16.69
C TYR A 82 -35.17 -17.63 -17.63
N ALA A 83 -35.62 -17.97 -18.81
CA ALA A 83 -34.74 -18.27 -19.94
C ALA A 83 -34.13 -16.96 -20.44
N VAL A 84 -32.84 -16.96 -20.68
CA VAL A 84 -32.09 -15.79 -21.11
C VAL A 84 -31.62 -15.94 -22.54
N LYS A 85 -31.77 -14.90 -23.34
CA LYS A 85 -31.20 -14.76 -24.66
C LYS A 85 -30.80 -13.32 -24.90
N ASP A 86 -29.48 -13.11 -25.12
CA ASP A 86 -28.88 -11.81 -25.49
C ASP A 86 -29.20 -10.64 -24.52
N LEU A 87 -29.29 -10.91 -23.18
CA LEU A 87 -29.38 -9.82 -22.20
C LEU A 87 -28.05 -9.08 -22.10
N THR A 88 -28.11 -7.78 -21.88
CA THR A 88 -26.94 -6.93 -21.73
C THR A 88 -27.00 -6.08 -20.46
N LEU A 89 -25.85 -5.91 -19.82
CA LEU A 89 -25.67 -4.92 -18.75
C LEU A 89 -24.41 -4.12 -19.05
N ARG A 90 -24.48 -2.82 -18.79
CA ARG A 90 -23.32 -1.95 -18.87
C ARG A 90 -23.13 -1.23 -17.53
N ARG A 91 -21.91 -1.30 -17.01
CA ARG A 91 -21.50 -0.58 -15.80
C ARG A 91 -20.17 0.12 -16.07
N ASP A 92 -20.24 1.44 -16.21
CA ASP A 92 -19.13 2.28 -16.68
C ASP A 92 -18.60 1.79 -18.03
N ILE A 93 -17.30 1.40 -18.12
CA ILE A 93 -16.68 0.85 -19.33
C ILE A 93 -16.86 -0.67 -19.48
N VAL A 94 -17.43 -1.34 -18.47
CA VAL A 94 -17.58 -2.80 -18.48
C VAL A 94 -18.93 -3.18 -19.10
N ASN A 95 -18.88 -4.02 -20.11
CA ASN A 95 -20.07 -4.54 -20.79
C ASN A 95 -20.17 -6.05 -20.54
N PHE A 96 -21.34 -6.47 -20.12
CA PHE A 96 -21.70 -7.88 -19.90
C PHE A 96 -22.78 -8.26 -20.90
N THR A 97 -22.58 -9.39 -21.57
CA THR A 97 -23.56 -9.99 -22.47
C THR A 97 -23.86 -11.40 -21.96
N PHE A 98 -25.12 -11.66 -21.62
CA PHE A 98 -25.64 -12.98 -21.26
C PHE A 98 -26.28 -13.58 -22.50
N THR A 99 -25.52 -14.38 -23.27
CA THR A 99 -25.89 -14.83 -24.61
C THR A 99 -27.04 -15.82 -24.57
N GLU A 100 -26.96 -16.85 -23.74
CA GLU A 100 -28.05 -17.81 -23.51
C GLU A 100 -27.86 -18.49 -22.15
N GLY A 101 -28.97 -18.84 -21.51
CA GLY A 101 -28.91 -19.53 -20.23
C GLY A 101 -30.17 -19.36 -19.41
N LYS A 102 -29.98 -19.40 -18.07
CA LYS A 102 -31.05 -19.21 -17.09
C LYS A 102 -30.63 -18.16 -16.07
N LEU A 103 -31.60 -17.32 -15.66
CA LEU A 103 -31.44 -16.30 -14.65
C LEU A 103 -32.55 -16.40 -13.61
N ALA A 104 -32.19 -16.29 -12.33
CA ALA A 104 -33.15 -16.07 -11.25
C ALA A 104 -32.71 -14.86 -10.42
N PHE A 105 -33.68 -14.04 -10.04
CA PHE A 105 -33.45 -13.00 -9.04
C PHE A 105 -33.38 -13.61 -7.64
N LEU A 106 -32.72 -12.93 -6.70
CA LEU A 106 -32.87 -13.24 -5.29
C LEU A 106 -34.29 -12.88 -4.84
N GLU A 107 -34.79 -13.61 -3.84
CA GLU A 107 -36.09 -13.34 -3.22
C GLU A 107 -36.18 -11.86 -2.78
N PRO A 108 -37.31 -11.17 -3.00
CA PRO A 108 -37.44 -9.79 -2.64
C PRO A 108 -37.60 -9.61 -1.11
N LEU A 109 -36.91 -8.63 -0.54
CA LEU A 109 -37.11 -8.18 0.84
C LEU A 109 -37.80 -6.80 0.82
N GLY A 110 -38.98 -6.69 1.40
CA GLY A 110 -39.77 -5.47 1.35
C GLY A 110 -40.10 -5.01 -0.09
N GLY A 111 -40.25 -5.94 -1.02
CA GLY A 111 -40.50 -5.67 -2.44
C GLY A 111 -39.24 -5.22 -3.23
N ARG A 112 -38.05 -5.19 -2.60
CA ARG A 112 -36.79 -4.83 -3.28
C ARG A 112 -36.00 -6.08 -3.62
N ILE A 113 -35.51 -6.17 -4.84
CA ILE A 113 -34.60 -7.21 -5.33
C ILE A 113 -33.18 -6.66 -5.23
N THR A 114 -32.26 -7.42 -4.63
CA THR A 114 -30.84 -6.96 -4.37
C THR A 114 -29.80 -7.81 -5.08
N GLY A 115 -30.21 -8.75 -5.95
CA GLY A 115 -29.26 -9.59 -6.68
C GLY A 115 -29.94 -10.54 -7.63
N ALA A 116 -29.12 -11.22 -8.41
CA ALA A 116 -29.50 -12.26 -9.34
C ALA A 116 -28.39 -13.30 -9.51
N VAL A 117 -28.73 -14.46 -10.01
CA VAL A 117 -27.79 -15.52 -10.40
C VAL A 117 -28.06 -15.95 -11.84
N PHE A 118 -27.02 -16.29 -12.57
CA PHE A 118 -27.09 -16.72 -13.96
C PHE A 118 -26.22 -17.94 -14.18
N SER A 119 -26.70 -18.90 -14.99
CA SER A 119 -25.88 -19.99 -15.54
C SER A 119 -26.21 -20.16 -17.02
N GLY A 120 -25.15 -20.25 -17.84
CA GLY A 120 -25.30 -20.34 -19.30
C GLY A 120 -24.03 -19.95 -20.03
N ARG A 121 -24.15 -19.21 -21.10
CA ARG A 121 -23.01 -18.61 -21.84
C ARG A 121 -23.11 -17.11 -21.79
N GLY A 122 -22.04 -16.48 -21.39
CA GLY A 122 -21.92 -15.02 -21.40
C GLY A 122 -20.53 -14.55 -21.75
N HIS A 123 -20.40 -13.26 -21.91
CA HIS A 123 -19.16 -12.59 -22.28
C HIS A 123 -19.03 -11.26 -21.55
N VAL A 124 -17.80 -10.96 -21.08
CA VAL A 124 -17.47 -9.68 -20.46
C VAL A 124 -16.35 -9.01 -21.23
N ILE A 125 -16.50 -7.72 -21.51
CA ILE A 125 -15.47 -6.90 -22.15
C ILE A 125 -15.30 -5.57 -21.43
N ALA A 126 -14.03 -5.19 -21.16
CA ALA A 126 -13.67 -3.87 -20.63
C ALA A 126 -12.27 -3.47 -21.09
N THR A 127 -12.12 -2.19 -21.44
CA THR A 127 -10.82 -1.61 -21.79
C THR A 127 -10.58 -0.40 -20.88
N PRO A 128 -9.74 -0.51 -19.85
CA PRO A 128 -9.35 0.62 -19.01
C PRO A 128 -8.75 1.74 -19.88
N ARG A 129 -9.12 2.99 -19.62
CA ARG A 129 -8.63 4.14 -20.39
C ARG A 129 -7.19 4.50 -20.03
N ASP A 130 -6.86 4.42 -18.78
CA ASP A 130 -5.52 4.68 -18.27
C ASP A 130 -4.53 3.60 -18.75
N ARG A 131 -3.36 4.04 -19.22
CA ARG A 131 -2.31 3.14 -19.72
C ARG A 131 -1.74 2.26 -18.61
N GLY A 132 -1.58 2.82 -17.41
CA GLY A 132 -1.11 2.06 -16.24
C GLY A 132 -2.09 0.95 -15.85
N GLU A 133 -3.40 1.22 -15.91
CA GLU A 133 -4.45 0.24 -15.64
C GLU A 133 -4.49 -0.87 -16.71
N ARG A 134 -4.31 -0.51 -17.99
CA ARG A 134 -4.17 -1.52 -19.06
C ARG A 134 -2.93 -2.40 -18.86
N ARG A 135 -1.82 -1.79 -18.42
CA ARG A 135 -0.59 -2.53 -18.13
C ARG A 135 -0.78 -3.46 -16.94
N SER A 136 -1.38 -2.97 -15.86
CA SER A 136 -1.73 -3.77 -14.69
C SER A 136 -2.61 -4.96 -15.08
N LEU A 137 -3.66 -4.74 -15.85
CA LEU A 137 -4.54 -5.82 -16.35
C LEU A 137 -3.75 -6.87 -17.15
N ALA A 138 -2.87 -6.42 -18.05
CA ALA A 138 -2.05 -7.30 -18.87
C ALA A 138 -1.10 -8.20 -18.07
N GLN A 139 -0.65 -7.79 -16.89
CA GLN A 139 0.17 -8.62 -15.99
C GLN A 139 -0.57 -9.88 -15.54
N PHE A 140 -1.90 -9.81 -15.42
CA PHE A 140 -2.70 -10.93 -14.91
C PHE A 140 -3.25 -11.82 -16.02
N ILE A 141 -3.72 -11.24 -17.12
CA ILE A 141 -4.40 -11.97 -18.19
C ILE A 141 -3.67 -11.97 -19.54
N GLY A 142 -2.46 -11.36 -19.62
CA GLY A 142 -1.61 -11.36 -20.81
C GLY A 142 -1.99 -10.35 -21.89
N VAL A 143 -3.12 -9.66 -21.77
CA VAL A 143 -3.62 -8.65 -22.72
C VAL A 143 -4.19 -7.43 -22.00
N PRO A 144 -4.12 -6.21 -22.59
CA PRO A 144 -4.53 -4.97 -21.93
C PRO A 144 -6.05 -4.72 -21.95
N ILE A 145 -6.84 -5.74 -22.31
CA ILE A 145 -8.29 -5.68 -22.45
C ILE A 145 -8.86 -6.89 -21.70
N LEU A 146 -9.83 -6.67 -20.82
CA LEU A 146 -10.63 -7.75 -20.30
C LEU A 146 -11.56 -8.22 -21.42
N ASP A 147 -11.38 -9.44 -21.88
CA ASP A 147 -12.16 -10.09 -22.93
C ASP A 147 -12.27 -11.57 -22.53
N GLN A 148 -13.37 -11.92 -21.85
CA GLN A 148 -13.55 -13.26 -21.27
C GLN A 148 -14.96 -13.77 -21.44
N SER A 149 -15.07 -15.05 -21.82
CA SER A 149 -16.34 -15.78 -21.74
C SER A 149 -16.54 -16.31 -20.32
N PHE A 150 -17.78 -16.39 -19.87
CA PHE A 150 -18.15 -16.94 -18.56
C PHE A 150 -19.36 -17.90 -18.67
N SER A 151 -19.44 -18.83 -17.70
CA SER A 151 -20.54 -19.78 -17.56
C SER A 151 -21.54 -19.43 -16.48
N ASP A 152 -21.08 -18.80 -15.39
CA ASP A 152 -21.87 -18.51 -14.21
C ASP A 152 -21.62 -17.09 -13.75
N ALA A 153 -22.65 -16.43 -13.20
CA ALA A 153 -22.55 -15.12 -12.61
C ALA A 153 -23.40 -14.99 -11.35
N TYR A 154 -22.78 -14.47 -10.27
CA TYR A 154 -23.46 -14.03 -9.06
C TYR A 154 -23.44 -12.51 -9.03
N ILE A 155 -24.64 -11.90 -9.00
CA ILE A 155 -24.80 -10.46 -9.15
C ILE A 155 -25.41 -9.89 -7.87
N ARG A 156 -24.87 -8.77 -7.35
CA ARG A 156 -25.45 -8.02 -6.24
C ARG A 156 -25.50 -6.54 -6.60
N PHE A 157 -26.58 -5.87 -6.20
CA PHE A 157 -26.79 -4.47 -6.55
C PHE A 157 -27.73 -3.75 -5.57
N SER A 158 -27.58 -2.42 -5.53
CA SER A 158 -28.55 -1.49 -4.91
C SER A 158 -29.01 -0.41 -5.89
N ASP A 159 -28.56 -0.50 -7.15
CA ASP A 159 -28.95 0.35 -8.27
C ASP A 159 -30.22 -0.19 -8.97
N ASP A 160 -30.53 0.30 -10.16
CA ASP A 160 -31.70 -0.07 -10.97
C ASP A 160 -31.52 -1.36 -11.79
N THR A 161 -30.46 -2.17 -11.54
CA THR A 161 -30.17 -3.42 -12.28
C THR A 161 -31.37 -4.35 -12.37
N ALA A 162 -32.13 -4.53 -11.30
CA ALA A 162 -33.32 -5.40 -11.33
C ALA A 162 -34.34 -4.94 -12.37
N ALA A 163 -34.68 -3.65 -12.36
CA ALA A 163 -35.64 -3.07 -13.30
C ALA A 163 -35.11 -3.11 -14.76
N GLU A 164 -33.82 -2.92 -14.96
CA GLU A 164 -33.16 -3.02 -16.27
C GLU A 164 -33.27 -4.44 -16.85
N LEU A 165 -32.93 -5.47 -16.05
CA LEU A 165 -33.03 -6.87 -16.45
C LEU A 165 -34.48 -7.30 -16.68
N GLN A 166 -35.39 -6.91 -15.80
CA GLN A 166 -36.82 -7.24 -15.93
C GLN A 166 -37.43 -6.64 -17.22
N ARG A 167 -37.05 -5.41 -17.58
CA ARG A 167 -37.52 -4.80 -18.85
C ARG A 167 -37.04 -5.59 -20.07
N GLN A 168 -35.80 -6.05 -20.09
CA GLN A 168 -35.26 -6.84 -21.20
C GLN A 168 -35.95 -8.21 -21.28
N LEU A 169 -36.10 -8.90 -20.13
CA LEU A 169 -36.79 -10.20 -20.08
C LEU A 169 -38.25 -10.11 -20.54
N ALA A 170 -38.97 -9.05 -20.16
CA ALA A 170 -40.36 -8.83 -20.57
C ALA A 170 -40.46 -8.47 -22.08
N HIS A 171 -39.50 -7.74 -22.65
CA HIS A 171 -39.45 -7.41 -24.07
C HIS A 171 -39.31 -8.68 -24.92
N ASP A 172 -38.54 -9.65 -24.46
CA ASP A 172 -38.32 -10.92 -25.16
C ASP A 172 -39.44 -11.93 -24.96
N GLY A 173 -40.49 -11.57 -24.21
CA GLY A 173 -41.62 -12.43 -23.91
C GLY A 173 -41.25 -13.67 -23.07
N ASN A 174 -40.18 -13.59 -22.27
CA ASN A 174 -39.72 -14.69 -21.46
C ASN A 174 -40.56 -14.82 -20.16
N GLU A 175 -41.49 -15.73 -20.16
CA GLU A 175 -42.26 -16.10 -18.96
C GLU A 175 -41.38 -16.96 -18.03
N PRO A 176 -41.35 -16.70 -16.72
CA PRO A 176 -40.56 -17.49 -15.78
C PRO A 176 -41.18 -18.88 -15.58
N SER A 177 -40.33 -19.84 -15.29
CA SER A 177 -40.74 -21.20 -14.94
C SER A 177 -40.08 -21.66 -13.65
N SER A 178 -40.71 -22.62 -12.95
CA SER A 178 -40.08 -23.20 -11.76
C SER A 178 -38.93 -24.14 -12.14
N ASP A 179 -37.74 -23.93 -11.57
CA ASP A 179 -36.57 -24.78 -11.73
C ASP A 179 -35.83 -25.05 -10.42
N PRO A 180 -36.30 -26.05 -9.63
CA PRO A 180 -35.66 -26.37 -8.35
C PRO A 180 -34.19 -26.86 -8.46
N ARG A 181 -33.79 -27.42 -9.63
CA ARG A 181 -32.41 -27.87 -9.81
C ARG A 181 -31.44 -26.70 -9.99
N PHE A 182 -31.89 -25.67 -10.70
CA PHE A 182 -31.11 -24.44 -10.87
C PHE A 182 -30.83 -23.75 -9.52
N THR A 183 -31.85 -23.61 -8.69
CA THR A 183 -31.70 -23.01 -7.37
C THR A 183 -30.95 -23.90 -6.39
N ALA A 184 -31.08 -25.22 -6.46
CA ALA A 184 -30.29 -26.14 -5.64
C ALA A 184 -28.77 -26.02 -5.90
N TYR A 185 -28.38 -25.75 -7.15
CA TYR A 185 -26.99 -25.45 -7.49
C TYR A 185 -26.51 -24.12 -6.88
N TRP A 186 -27.33 -23.07 -6.96
CA TRP A 186 -26.92 -21.73 -6.52
C TRP A 186 -27.03 -21.48 -5.01
N ASN A 187 -27.90 -22.17 -4.29
CA ASN A 187 -28.16 -21.91 -2.87
C ASN A 187 -26.90 -21.93 -1.99
N PRO A 188 -25.99 -22.92 -2.06
CA PRO A 188 -24.81 -22.92 -1.22
C PRO A 188 -23.81 -21.82 -1.61
N LEU A 189 -23.66 -21.51 -2.89
CA LEU A 189 -22.81 -20.42 -3.37
C LEU A 189 -23.34 -19.07 -2.94
N ALA A 190 -24.64 -18.81 -3.12
CA ALA A 190 -25.28 -17.58 -2.69
C ALA A 190 -25.18 -17.40 -1.17
N ALA A 191 -25.35 -18.46 -0.38
CA ALA A 191 -25.20 -18.40 1.08
C ALA A 191 -23.76 -18.06 1.50
N GLY A 192 -22.75 -18.62 0.83
CA GLY A 192 -21.36 -18.33 1.13
C GLY A 192 -20.89 -16.93 0.75
N LEU A 193 -21.53 -16.31 -0.26
CA LEU A 193 -21.19 -14.97 -0.74
C LEU A 193 -22.04 -13.86 -0.09
N ALA A 194 -23.20 -14.22 0.47
CA ALA A 194 -24.14 -13.25 1.02
C ALA A 194 -23.59 -12.33 2.11
N PRO A 195 -22.80 -12.78 3.11
CA PRO A 195 -22.40 -11.94 4.25
C PRO A 195 -21.75 -10.62 3.85
N THR A 196 -20.77 -10.66 2.95
CA THR A 196 -20.05 -9.47 2.48
C THR A 196 -20.98 -8.43 1.83
N HIS A 197 -21.88 -8.91 0.95
CA HIS A 197 -22.75 -8.04 0.18
C HIS A 197 -23.95 -7.56 0.97
N SER A 198 -24.40 -8.34 1.94
CA SER A 198 -25.49 -7.97 2.84
C SER A 198 -25.12 -6.77 3.71
N LEU A 199 -23.89 -6.71 4.22
CA LEU A 199 -23.41 -5.53 4.94
C LEU A 199 -23.38 -4.29 4.05
N ARG A 200 -22.90 -4.41 2.80
CA ARG A 200 -22.88 -3.28 1.87
C ARG A 200 -24.30 -2.80 1.51
N THR A 201 -25.22 -3.74 1.29
CA THR A 201 -26.65 -3.44 1.05
C THR A 201 -27.30 -2.78 2.28
N MET A 202 -27.00 -3.28 3.48
CA MET A 202 -27.50 -2.73 4.73
C MET A 202 -27.06 -1.27 4.92
N VAL A 203 -25.82 -0.93 4.60
CA VAL A 203 -25.30 0.45 4.66
C VAL A 203 -26.18 1.38 3.80
N ASP A 204 -26.53 0.97 2.58
CA ASP A 204 -27.42 1.78 1.72
C ASP A 204 -28.86 1.85 2.22
N TRP A 205 -29.38 0.77 2.77
CA TRP A 205 -30.76 0.74 3.26
C TRP A 205 -30.97 1.51 4.56
N LEU A 206 -29.89 1.69 5.35
CA LEU A 206 -29.90 2.50 6.57
C LEU A 206 -29.61 3.99 6.29
N ALA A 207 -29.00 4.30 5.16
CA ALA A 207 -28.74 5.69 4.75
C ALA A 207 -30.04 6.35 4.28
N ALA A 208 -30.20 7.65 4.59
CA ALA A 208 -31.30 8.45 4.06
C ALA A 208 -31.18 8.67 2.54
N GLU A 209 -29.95 8.74 2.03
CA GLU A 209 -29.62 8.88 0.61
C GLU A 209 -28.73 7.70 0.18
N PRO A 210 -29.29 6.63 -0.41
CA PRO A 210 -28.53 5.47 -0.86
C PRO A 210 -27.52 5.84 -1.95
N ILE A 211 -26.34 5.23 -1.92
CA ILE A 211 -25.32 5.41 -2.95
C ILE A 211 -25.24 4.13 -3.79
N PRO A 212 -25.41 4.23 -5.14
CA PRO A 212 -25.48 3.05 -5.99
C PRO A 212 -24.28 2.12 -5.87
N TYR A 213 -24.58 0.82 -5.92
CA TYR A 213 -23.60 -0.26 -5.85
C TYR A 213 -23.98 -1.37 -6.82
N PHE A 214 -23.01 -1.85 -7.57
CA PHE A 214 -23.09 -3.02 -8.43
C PHE A 214 -21.87 -3.93 -8.21
N TYR A 215 -22.12 -5.21 -8.19
CA TYR A 215 -21.08 -6.25 -8.08
C TYR A 215 -21.46 -7.47 -8.89
N ILE A 216 -20.50 -8.07 -9.55
CA ILE A 216 -20.64 -9.34 -10.25
C ILE A 216 -19.39 -10.20 -10.06
N LEU A 217 -19.60 -11.46 -9.67
CA LEU A 217 -18.59 -12.52 -9.71
C LEU A 217 -18.90 -13.41 -10.89
N LEU A 218 -17.96 -13.53 -11.82
CA LEU A 218 -18.02 -14.32 -13.03
C LEU A 218 -17.13 -15.55 -12.91
N GLN A 219 -17.64 -16.72 -13.28
CA GLN A 219 -16.83 -17.90 -13.48
C GLN A 219 -16.38 -17.94 -14.94
N THR A 220 -15.12 -17.52 -15.19
CA THR A 220 -14.54 -17.52 -16.54
C THR A 220 -13.75 -18.81 -16.81
N GLY A 221 -13.52 -19.12 -18.09
CA GLY A 221 -12.83 -20.34 -18.48
C GLY A 221 -11.33 -20.28 -18.22
N THR A 222 -10.66 -19.28 -18.74
CA THR A 222 -9.18 -19.19 -18.74
C THR A 222 -8.61 -18.43 -17.55
N ALA A 223 -9.30 -17.38 -17.10
CA ALA A 223 -8.85 -16.56 -16.00
C ALA A 223 -9.36 -17.03 -14.62
N GLY A 224 -10.29 -18.00 -14.57
CA GLY A 224 -10.94 -18.44 -13.35
C GLY A 224 -12.01 -17.44 -12.85
N PRO A 225 -12.25 -17.33 -11.53
CA PRO A 225 -13.22 -16.39 -11.01
C PRO A 225 -12.75 -14.93 -11.20
N VAL A 226 -13.61 -14.10 -11.81
CA VAL A 226 -13.33 -12.67 -12.03
C VAL A 226 -14.41 -11.86 -11.33
N GLU A 227 -14.01 -10.89 -10.53
CA GLU A 227 -14.91 -9.96 -9.88
C GLU A 227 -14.85 -8.58 -10.56
N VAL A 228 -16.03 -8.00 -10.77
CA VAL A 228 -16.17 -6.60 -11.17
C VAL A 228 -17.08 -5.92 -10.16
N SER A 229 -16.67 -4.75 -9.68
CA SER A 229 -17.52 -3.94 -8.81
C SER A 229 -17.52 -2.48 -9.25
N VAL A 230 -18.66 -1.83 -9.15
CA VAL A 230 -18.84 -0.39 -9.27
C VAL A 230 -19.47 0.09 -7.99
N ASP A 231 -18.69 0.78 -7.16
CA ASP A 231 -19.13 1.24 -5.84
C ASP A 231 -18.76 2.71 -5.64
N TYR A 232 -19.78 3.57 -5.69
CA TYR A 232 -19.58 5.02 -5.61
C TYR A 232 -19.27 5.54 -4.19
N ARG A 233 -19.21 4.65 -3.18
CA ARG A 233 -18.66 4.97 -1.85
C ARG A 233 -17.13 4.93 -1.82
N ARG A 234 -16.50 4.33 -2.84
CA ARG A 234 -15.04 4.18 -2.93
C ARG A 234 -14.39 5.34 -3.64
N ASP A 235 -13.10 5.54 -3.40
CA ASP A 235 -12.28 6.53 -4.10
C ASP A 235 -12.11 6.21 -5.57
N GLU A 236 -11.88 4.92 -5.86
CA GLU A 236 -11.89 4.36 -7.20
C GLU A 236 -13.10 3.45 -7.32
N GLN A 237 -14.08 3.93 -8.05
CA GLN A 237 -15.41 3.32 -8.09
C GLN A 237 -15.42 2.01 -8.86
N VAL A 238 -14.65 1.89 -9.94
CA VAL A 238 -14.62 0.72 -10.82
C VAL A 238 -13.43 -0.15 -10.46
N ASN A 239 -13.68 -1.40 -10.08
CA ASN A 239 -12.65 -2.36 -9.73
C ASN A 239 -12.86 -3.67 -10.47
N ILE A 240 -11.78 -4.20 -11.06
CA ILE A 240 -11.72 -5.50 -11.73
C ILE A 240 -10.60 -6.30 -11.07
N GLY A 241 -10.86 -7.54 -10.69
CA GLY A 241 -9.83 -8.35 -10.05
C GLY A 241 -10.25 -9.79 -9.80
N GLN A 242 -9.43 -10.50 -9.05
CA GLN A 242 -9.61 -11.93 -8.81
C GLN A 242 -9.43 -12.27 -7.33
N PRO A 243 -10.41 -12.97 -6.71
CA PRO A 243 -10.20 -13.58 -5.41
C PRO A 243 -9.29 -14.80 -5.55
N ARG A 244 -8.32 -14.93 -4.65
CA ARG A 244 -7.40 -16.07 -4.58
C ARG A 244 -7.30 -16.62 -3.17
N PHE A 245 -6.89 -17.87 -3.07
CA PHE A 245 -6.52 -18.52 -1.82
C PHE A 245 -5.03 -18.87 -1.90
N VAL A 246 -4.25 -18.34 -0.96
CA VAL A 246 -2.82 -18.59 -0.84
C VAL A 246 -2.54 -19.03 0.59
N ASP A 247 -2.01 -20.24 0.77
CA ASP A 247 -1.71 -20.82 2.08
C ASP A 247 -2.90 -20.79 3.07
N GLY A 248 -4.13 -20.97 2.55
CA GLY A 248 -5.35 -20.94 3.36
C GLY A 248 -5.87 -19.53 3.67
N VAL A 249 -5.19 -18.49 3.22
CA VAL A 249 -5.61 -17.10 3.36
C VAL A 249 -6.24 -16.62 2.04
N ARG A 250 -7.42 -16.01 2.13
CA ARG A 250 -8.06 -15.36 0.98
C ARG A 250 -7.33 -14.04 0.71
N SER A 251 -6.79 -13.90 -0.49
CA SER A 251 -6.19 -12.68 -1.02
C SER A 251 -6.98 -12.18 -2.23
N TYR A 252 -6.70 -10.97 -2.67
CA TYR A 252 -7.36 -10.38 -3.82
C TYR A 252 -6.33 -9.71 -4.74
N ASP A 253 -6.26 -10.16 -5.99
CA ASP A 253 -5.44 -9.54 -7.03
C ASP A 253 -6.26 -8.46 -7.73
N MET A 254 -5.94 -7.19 -7.51
CA MET A 254 -6.55 -6.07 -8.20
C MET A 254 -5.93 -5.91 -9.59
N TRP A 255 -6.70 -6.23 -10.63
CA TRP A 255 -6.24 -6.16 -12.02
C TRP A 255 -6.33 -4.76 -12.62
N ALA A 256 -7.45 -4.07 -12.34
CA ALA A 256 -7.65 -2.68 -12.69
C ALA A 256 -8.53 -1.99 -11.63
N SER A 257 -8.24 -0.71 -11.37
CA SER A 257 -9.02 0.12 -10.46
C SER A 257 -8.93 1.57 -10.91
N PHE A 258 -10.07 2.24 -11.07
CA PHE A 258 -10.09 3.62 -11.58
C PHE A 258 -11.38 4.34 -11.18
N ARG A 259 -11.34 5.66 -11.30
CA ARG A 259 -12.53 6.51 -11.07
C ARG A 259 -13.48 6.42 -12.24
N SER A 260 -14.78 6.37 -11.93
CA SER A 260 -15.84 6.55 -12.91
C SER A 260 -15.79 7.98 -13.50
N GLU A 261 -16.06 8.13 -14.78
CA GLU A 261 -16.08 9.45 -15.42
C GLU A 261 -17.31 10.27 -15.04
N ASN A 262 -18.40 9.61 -14.75
CA ASN A 262 -19.68 10.24 -14.45
C ASN A 262 -20.25 9.66 -13.15
N PRO A 263 -19.60 9.93 -12.00
CA PRO A 263 -20.15 9.48 -10.74
C PRO A 263 -21.47 10.20 -10.47
N PRO A 264 -22.50 9.52 -9.95
CA PRO A 264 -23.81 10.12 -9.69
C PRO A 264 -23.81 11.18 -8.59
N THR A 265 -22.78 11.21 -7.77
CA THR A 265 -22.62 12.17 -6.66
C THR A 265 -21.18 12.67 -6.60
N GLU A 266 -20.99 13.93 -6.21
CA GLU A 266 -19.66 14.43 -5.85
C GLU A 266 -19.14 13.66 -4.62
N LYS A 267 -17.84 13.36 -4.65
CA LYS A 267 -17.19 12.67 -3.55
C LYS A 267 -17.14 13.58 -2.33
N SER A 268 -17.74 13.16 -1.24
CA SER A 268 -17.49 13.67 0.10
C SER A 268 -17.30 12.51 1.06
N GLU A 269 -16.40 12.64 2.01
CA GLU A 269 -16.24 11.63 3.05
C GLU A 269 -17.48 11.56 3.92
N ALA A 270 -17.89 10.34 4.29
CA ALA A 270 -19.07 10.16 5.12
C ALA A 270 -18.89 10.76 6.52
N PHE A 271 -17.71 10.52 7.11
CA PHE A 271 -17.33 11.00 8.44
C PHE A 271 -15.86 11.40 8.47
N LEU A 272 -15.58 12.54 9.11
CA LEU A 272 -14.24 13.11 9.26
C LEU A 272 -13.83 13.01 10.73
N PRO A 273 -12.67 12.45 11.06
CA PRO A 273 -12.16 12.47 12.42
C PRO A 273 -11.65 13.88 12.76
N LEU A 274 -12.00 14.37 13.96
CA LEU A 274 -11.57 15.65 14.49
C LEU A 274 -10.46 15.50 15.52
N ASP A 275 -10.57 14.53 16.43
CA ASP A 275 -9.53 14.12 17.38
C ASP A 275 -9.74 12.66 17.83
N TYR A 276 -8.65 12.09 18.36
CA TYR A 276 -8.61 10.75 18.95
C TYR A 276 -8.17 10.84 20.41
N ARG A 277 -8.90 10.17 21.31
CA ARG A 277 -8.45 9.85 22.68
C ARG A 277 -8.36 8.34 22.83
N VAL A 278 -7.18 7.86 23.15
CA VAL A 278 -6.92 6.42 23.27
C VAL A 278 -6.40 6.14 24.67
N ASP A 279 -7.10 5.29 25.41
CA ASP A 279 -6.68 4.78 26.70
C ASP A 279 -6.37 3.28 26.56
N SER A 280 -5.16 2.88 26.89
CA SER A 280 -4.68 1.52 26.68
C SER A 280 -4.00 0.95 27.90
N THR A 281 -4.39 -0.25 28.29
CA THR A 281 -3.75 -1.03 29.34
C THR A 281 -3.06 -2.23 28.72
N ILE A 282 -1.76 -2.35 28.98
CA ILE A 282 -0.92 -3.47 28.56
C ILE A 282 -0.66 -4.35 29.77
N ALA A 283 -1.08 -5.61 29.71
CA ALA A 283 -0.92 -6.56 30.79
C ALA A 283 0.51 -7.13 30.86
N GLU A 284 0.81 -7.95 31.88
CA GLU A 284 2.13 -8.60 32.03
C GLU A 284 2.47 -9.57 30.90
N ASP A 285 1.49 -10.18 30.26
CA ASP A 285 1.60 -11.05 29.08
C ASP A 285 1.62 -10.26 27.76
N VAL A 286 1.72 -8.95 27.85
CA VAL A 286 1.68 -7.96 26.76
C VAL A 286 0.40 -7.96 25.92
N SER A 287 -0.67 -8.57 26.41
CA SER A 287 -2.00 -8.35 25.81
C SER A 287 -2.46 -6.91 26.02
N LEU A 288 -3.24 -6.38 25.06
CA LEU A 288 -3.73 -5.02 25.03
C LEU A 288 -5.23 -4.99 25.33
N GLN A 289 -5.63 -4.10 26.24
CA GLN A 289 -7.01 -3.63 26.35
C GLN A 289 -7.03 -2.15 26.01
N GLY A 290 -7.84 -1.77 25.02
CA GLY A 290 -7.91 -0.41 24.52
C GLY A 290 -9.33 0.16 24.55
N LYS A 291 -9.40 1.46 24.73
CA LYS A 291 -10.62 2.24 24.57
C LYS A 291 -10.30 3.47 23.72
N THR A 292 -10.88 3.54 22.53
CA THR A 292 -10.76 4.72 21.67
C THR A 292 -12.05 5.55 21.75
N THR A 293 -11.91 6.83 22.01
CA THR A 293 -12.98 7.82 21.82
C THR A 293 -12.68 8.57 20.54
N LEU A 294 -13.54 8.40 19.55
CA LEU A 294 -13.53 9.08 18.27
C LEU A 294 -14.41 10.31 18.33
N HIS A 295 -13.87 11.49 18.08
CA HIS A 295 -14.64 12.69 17.82
C HIS A 295 -14.78 12.86 16.31
N LEU A 296 -16.00 12.79 15.81
CA LEU A 296 -16.32 12.74 14.38
C LEU A 296 -17.23 13.89 13.96
N ARG A 297 -17.05 14.33 12.71
CA ARG A 297 -17.97 15.22 12.01
C ARG A 297 -18.60 14.50 10.82
N ALA A 298 -19.91 14.57 10.69
CA ALA A 298 -20.58 14.09 9.49
C ALA A 298 -20.21 14.96 8.29
N GLY A 299 -19.57 14.37 7.28
CA GLY A 299 -19.11 15.06 6.06
C GLY A 299 -20.25 15.27 5.07
N ARG A 300 -21.27 14.40 5.08
CA ARG A 300 -22.48 14.50 4.26
C ARG A 300 -23.72 14.10 5.03
N THR A 301 -24.86 14.58 4.53
CA THR A 301 -26.18 14.31 5.13
C THR A 301 -26.62 12.88 4.87
N GLY A 302 -27.30 12.28 5.83
CA GLY A 302 -28.03 11.04 5.64
C GLY A 302 -27.24 9.77 5.95
N GLU A 303 -25.97 9.86 6.34
CA GLU A 303 -25.18 8.70 6.75
C GLU A 303 -25.55 8.24 8.16
N ARG A 304 -25.65 6.93 8.31
CA ARG A 304 -26.02 6.29 9.58
C ARG A 304 -25.01 5.22 10.01
N VAL A 305 -24.10 4.80 9.13
CA VAL A 305 -23.15 3.73 9.41
C VAL A 305 -21.72 4.29 9.35
N VAL A 306 -21.03 4.24 10.48
CA VAL A 306 -19.62 4.64 10.61
C VAL A 306 -18.75 3.42 10.36
N ALA A 307 -17.89 3.47 9.34
CA ALA A 307 -16.88 2.46 9.08
C ALA A 307 -15.59 2.81 9.83
N VAL A 308 -15.12 1.90 10.66
CA VAL A 308 -13.92 2.04 11.49
C VAL A 308 -12.95 0.90 11.15
N GLU A 309 -11.67 1.20 11.10
CA GLU A 309 -10.60 0.20 10.95
C GLU A 309 -9.98 -0.14 12.31
N LEU A 310 -9.65 -1.40 12.52
CA LEU A 310 -8.96 -1.93 13.69
C LEU A 310 -8.16 -3.16 13.27
N SER A 311 -7.09 -3.52 14.00
CA SER A 311 -6.38 -4.76 13.73
C SER A 311 -7.29 -5.98 13.89
N ARG A 312 -7.14 -6.95 12.98
CA ARG A 312 -7.81 -8.27 13.06
C ARG A 312 -7.45 -9.07 14.32
N HIS A 313 -6.36 -8.69 15.00
CA HIS A 313 -5.91 -9.29 16.24
C HIS A 313 -6.56 -8.66 17.50
N LEU A 314 -7.44 -7.69 17.28
CA LEU A 314 -8.23 -7.01 18.29
C LEU A 314 -9.72 -7.30 18.10
N THR A 315 -10.37 -7.72 19.18
CA THR A 315 -11.81 -7.99 19.20
C THR A 315 -12.52 -6.81 19.85
N VAL A 316 -13.56 -6.29 19.21
CA VAL A 316 -14.42 -5.25 19.78
C VAL A 316 -15.31 -5.84 20.86
N ASP A 317 -15.28 -5.25 22.04
CA ASP A 317 -16.13 -5.65 23.18
C ASP A 317 -17.48 -4.93 23.13
N ASN A 318 -17.43 -3.62 22.91
CA ASN A 318 -18.63 -2.82 22.74
C ASN A 318 -18.33 -1.50 22.00
N ILE A 319 -19.39 -0.91 21.43
CA ILE A 319 -19.40 0.46 20.90
C ILE A 319 -20.54 1.22 21.56
N THR A 320 -20.27 2.43 22.03
CA THR A 320 -21.29 3.31 22.63
C THR A 320 -21.24 4.70 22.01
N ASP A 321 -22.38 5.39 22.08
CA ASP A 321 -22.47 6.82 21.77
C ASP A 321 -21.93 7.69 22.92
N GLU A 322 -22.04 9.01 22.78
CA GLU A 322 -21.64 10.01 23.78
C GLU A 322 -22.42 9.93 25.11
N ASN A 323 -23.62 9.32 25.09
CA ASN A 323 -24.45 9.09 26.27
C ASN A 323 -24.21 7.71 26.89
N ASN A 324 -23.17 6.99 26.48
CA ASN A 324 -22.89 5.60 26.87
C ASN A 324 -24.00 4.60 26.50
N GLN A 325 -24.83 4.91 25.49
CA GLN A 325 -25.80 3.96 24.98
C GLN A 325 -25.14 3.00 24.00
N PRO A 326 -25.35 1.68 24.12
CA PRO A 326 -24.74 0.70 23.23
C PRO A 326 -25.30 0.84 21.81
N LEU A 327 -24.40 0.77 20.83
CA LEU A 327 -24.72 0.83 19.42
C LEU A 327 -24.59 -0.57 18.79
N PRO A 328 -25.48 -0.94 17.87
CA PRO A 328 -25.28 -2.13 17.04
C PRO A 328 -23.99 -1.97 16.21
N TYR A 329 -23.19 -3.04 16.15
CA TYR A 329 -21.98 -3.05 15.34
C TYR A 329 -21.75 -4.41 14.68
N PHE A 330 -20.93 -4.41 13.65
CA PHE A 330 -20.51 -5.60 12.90
C PHE A 330 -19.01 -5.55 12.73
N GLN A 331 -18.33 -6.48 13.37
CA GLN A 331 -16.93 -6.77 13.09
C GLN A 331 -16.89 -7.99 12.18
N ASN A 332 -16.43 -7.84 10.95
CA ASN A 332 -16.56 -8.87 9.93
C ASN A 332 -15.32 -8.95 9.06
N ASP A 333 -14.59 -10.04 9.18
CA ASP A 333 -13.44 -10.40 8.34
C ASP A 333 -13.76 -10.38 6.84
N GLU A 334 -15.01 -10.67 6.43
CA GLU A 334 -15.36 -10.71 5.01
C GLU A 334 -15.39 -9.33 4.34
N LEU A 335 -15.77 -8.28 5.08
CA LEU A 335 -15.64 -6.90 4.59
C LEU A 335 -14.19 -6.50 4.45
N SER A 336 -13.38 -6.88 5.39
CA SER A 336 -11.98 -6.54 5.48
C SER A 336 -11.11 -7.31 4.49
N ARG A 337 -11.51 -8.52 4.02
CA ARG A 337 -10.66 -9.42 3.23
C ARG A 337 -10.14 -8.84 1.93
N ARG A 338 -10.81 -7.89 1.30
CA ARG A 338 -10.32 -7.24 0.07
C ARG A 338 -9.28 -6.18 0.30
N GLU A 339 -9.45 -5.38 1.34
CA GLU A 339 -8.53 -4.29 1.71
C GLU A 339 -7.62 -4.68 2.87
N ALA A 340 -8.11 -5.43 3.84
CA ALA A 340 -7.35 -5.87 4.99
C ALA A 340 -6.38 -7.02 4.69
N ALA A 341 -6.58 -7.82 3.67
CA ALA A 341 -5.51 -8.70 3.15
C ALA A 341 -4.26 -7.89 2.79
N ARG A 342 -4.40 -6.60 2.49
CA ARG A 342 -3.31 -5.65 2.30
C ARG A 342 -2.80 -5.02 3.59
N ARG A 343 -3.69 -4.76 4.56
CA ARG A 343 -3.40 -3.93 5.74
C ARG A 343 -3.44 -4.68 7.07
N GLY A 344 -3.95 -5.91 7.09
CA GLY A 344 -4.14 -6.66 8.34
C GLY A 344 -5.31 -6.18 9.21
N ASN A 345 -6.14 -5.27 8.74
CA ASN A 345 -7.21 -4.64 9.52
C ASN A 345 -8.57 -5.28 9.29
N ASP A 346 -9.44 -5.23 10.29
CA ASP A 346 -10.87 -5.48 10.16
C ASP A 346 -11.63 -4.19 9.98
N PHE A 347 -12.67 -4.23 9.14
CA PHE A 347 -13.69 -3.19 9.12
C PHE A 347 -14.76 -3.48 10.17
N ILE A 348 -15.04 -2.45 10.94
CA ILE A 348 -16.10 -2.45 11.94
C ILE A 348 -17.14 -1.44 11.47
N LEU A 349 -18.38 -1.87 11.35
CA LEU A 349 -19.50 -1.00 11.04
C LEU A 349 -20.29 -0.71 12.31
N ALA A 350 -20.24 0.52 12.80
CA ALA A 350 -21.07 1.00 13.90
C ALA A 350 -22.32 1.68 13.34
N VAL A 351 -23.50 1.30 13.82
CA VAL A 351 -24.77 1.82 13.34
C VAL A 351 -25.32 2.86 14.32
N LEU A 352 -25.41 4.11 13.88
CA LEU A 352 -25.95 5.22 14.66
C LEU A 352 -27.48 5.09 14.83
N PRO A 353 -28.07 5.63 15.92
CA PRO A 353 -29.51 5.58 16.15
C PRO A 353 -30.30 6.27 15.04
N ALA A 354 -29.75 7.34 14.48
CA ALA A 354 -30.34 8.12 13.39
C ALA A 354 -29.29 8.57 12.38
N ALA A 355 -29.73 8.86 11.16
CA ALA A 355 -28.90 9.46 10.13
C ALA A 355 -28.45 10.86 10.57
N GLN A 356 -27.16 11.18 10.30
CA GLN A 356 -26.57 12.44 10.71
C GLN A 356 -26.75 13.52 9.64
N PRO A 357 -27.06 14.76 10.00
CA PRO A 357 -26.96 15.88 9.08
C PRO A 357 -25.47 16.26 8.85
N ALA A 358 -25.15 16.74 7.65
CA ALA A 358 -23.79 17.23 7.36
C ALA A 358 -23.37 18.33 8.34
N GLY A 359 -22.14 18.26 8.82
CA GLY A 359 -21.57 19.17 9.79
C GLY A 359 -21.90 18.86 11.26
N ALA A 360 -22.69 17.82 11.56
CA ALA A 360 -22.94 17.40 12.93
C ALA A 360 -21.71 16.75 13.55
N ASP A 361 -21.34 17.19 14.75
CA ASP A 361 -20.27 16.61 15.56
C ASP A 361 -20.85 15.63 16.58
N PHE A 362 -20.20 14.49 16.77
CA PHE A 362 -20.59 13.47 17.74
C PHE A 362 -19.40 12.61 18.15
N HIS A 363 -19.58 11.80 19.20
CA HIS A 363 -18.53 10.93 19.70
C HIS A 363 -18.95 9.46 19.67
N LEU A 364 -18.00 8.59 19.33
CA LEU A 364 -18.11 7.15 19.51
C LEU A 364 -17.02 6.67 20.48
N GLN A 365 -17.39 5.76 21.39
CA GLN A 365 -16.43 5.07 22.23
C GLN A 365 -16.39 3.59 21.83
N ILE A 366 -15.19 3.09 21.52
CA ILE A 366 -14.97 1.71 21.08
C ILE A 366 -14.00 1.06 22.06
N SER A 367 -14.45 0.03 22.75
CA SER A 367 -13.63 -0.80 23.64
C SER A 367 -13.27 -2.09 22.94
N TYR A 368 -12.03 -2.52 23.07
CA TYR A 368 -11.49 -3.70 22.41
C TYR A 368 -10.35 -4.31 23.19
N HIS A 369 -10.05 -5.58 22.91
CA HIS A 369 -8.91 -6.29 23.51
C HIS A 369 -8.28 -7.28 22.51
N GLY A 370 -7.03 -7.65 22.76
CA GLY A 370 -6.34 -8.67 21.98
C GLY A 370 -4.82 -8.55 22.06
N SER A 371 -4.11 -9.04 21.02
CA SER A 371 -2.66 -9.10 21.01
C SER A 371 -2.10 -8.50 19.72
N VAL A 372 -1.52 -7.31 19.84
CA VAL A 372 -0.82 -6.60 18.76
C VAL A 372 0.67 -6.43 19.04
N ILE A 373 1.12 -6.94 20.18
CA ILE A 373 2.51 -6.86 20.65
C ILE A 373 3.15 -8.24 20.51
N THR A 374 4.20 -8.33 19.72
CA THR A 374 4.98 -9.56 19.52
C THR A 374 6.16 -9.60 20.49
N ASP A 375 6.34 -10.71 21.19
CA ASP A 375 7.55 -11.00 21.97
C ASP A 375 8.59 -11.63 21.05
N ALA A 376 9.72 -10.94 20.85
CA ALA A 376 10.84 -11.40 20.03
C ALA A 376 11.95 -12.08 20.87
N GLY A 377 11.67 -12.34 22.16
CA GLY A 377 12.59 -12.92 23.10
C GLY A 377 13.59 -11.93 23.71
N ASN A 378 14.22 -12.34 24.83
CA ASN A 378 15.24 -11.55 25.53
C ASN A 378 14.77 -10.15 25.97
N GLY A 379 13.46 -9.96 26.19
CA GLY A 379 12.86 -8.68 26.60
C GLY A 379 12.73 -7.67 25.44
N ALA A 380 12.87 -8.10 24.19
CA ALA A 380 12.61 -7.32 23.01
C ALA A 380 11.16 -7.53 22.54
N TYR A 381 10.40 -6.47 22.42
CA TYR A 381 9.00 -6.48 22.00
C TYR A 381 8.79 -5.56 20.79
N PHE A 382 7.73 -5.82 20.05
CA PHE A 382 7.38 -5.04 18.86
C PHE A 382 5.87 -4.94 18.69
N VAL A 383 5.39 -3.71 18.48
CA VAL A 383 3.99 -3.42 18.11
C VAL A 383 3.90 -3.42 16.59
N GLY A 384 3.43 -4.54 16.02
CA GLY A 384 3.45 -4.81 14.57
C GLY A 384 2.39 -4.07 13.76
N GLU A 385 1.31 -3.64 14.41
CA GLU A 385 0.11 -3.11 13.77
C GLU A 385 0.23 -1.60 13.54
N ARG A 386 0.72 -1.20 12.36
CA ARG A 386 0.89 0.22 12.01
C ARG A 386 -0.45 0.95 11.99
N GLY A 387 -0.69 1.81 12.97
CA GLY A 387 -1.89 2.65 13.03
C GLY A 387 -3.19 1.90 13.31
N ALA A 388 -3.20 0.56 13.28
CA ALA A 388 -4.38 -0.26 13.51
C ALA A 388 -4.49 -0.85 14.92
N TRP A 389 -3.56 -0.52 15.81
CA TRP A 389 -3.62 -0.91 17.22
C TRP A 389 -4.72 -0.16 18.01
N TYR A 390 -5.32 0.83 17.42
CA TYR A 390 -6.49 1.58 17.92
C TYR A 390 -7.55 1.72 16.83
N ALA A 391 -8.79 1.89 17.24
CA ALA A 391 -9.91 2.09 16.32
C ALA A 391 -9.82 3.47 15.66
N HIS A 392 -9.86 3.54 14.31
CA HIS A 392 -9.72 4.80 13.56
C HIS A 392 -10.56 4.82 12.28
N ILE A 393 -10.77 6.01 11.75
CA ILE A 393 -11.37 6.20 10.42
C ILE A 393 -10.28 5.97 9.36
N GLY A 394 -10.57 5.18 8.34
CA GLY A 394 -9.65 4.93 7.24
C GLY A 394 -9.38 6.20 6.42
N GLY A 395 -8.21 6.23 5.73
CA GLY A 395 -7.75 7.40 4.97
C GLY A 395 -6.65 8.18 5.67
N GLU A 396 -6.11 9.19 4.99
CA GLU A 396 -5.05 10.07 5.50
C GLU A 396 -5.65 11.33 6.12
N HIS A 397 -5.82 11.32 7.44
CA HIS A 397 -6.39 12.43 8.21
C HIS A 397 -5.37 12.93 9.21
N PHE A 398 -5.05 14.21 9.16
CA PHE A 398 -4.19 14.85 10.15
C PHE A 398 -5.03 15.37 11.33
N THR A 399 -4.90 14.73 12.48
CA THR A 399 -5.72 14.99 13.68
C THR A 399 -4.88 15.07 14.94
N PRO A 400 -5.33 15.79 16.00
CA PRO A 400 -4.76 15.70 17.34
C PRO A 400 -4.97 14.33 17.98
N PHE A 401 -4.00 13.90 18.78
CA PHE A 401 -4.04 12.68 19.57
C PHE A 401 -3.82 12.96 21.06
N ASP A 402 -4.55 12.25 21.90
CA ASP A 402 -4.43 12.20 23.36
C ASP A 402 -4.36 10.74 23.80
N LEU A 403 -3.15 10.25 24.08
CA LEU A 403 -2.87 8.85 24.37
C LEU A 403 -2.59 8.66 25.84
N THR A 404 -3.24 7.73 26.49
CA THR A 404 -2.95 7.29 27.85
C THR A 404 -2.56 5.83 27.83
N PHE A 405 -1.46 5.50 28.47
CA PHE A 405 -0.99 4.12 28.59
C PHE A 405 -0.78 3.73 30.05
N HIS A 406 -1.11 2.46 30.35
CA HIS A 406 -0.78 1.75 31.56
C HIS A 406 0.00 0.49 31.17
N TRP A 407 1.20 0.28 31.74
CA TRP A 407 2.05 -0.84 31.31
C TRP A 407 2.89 -1.42 32.45
N PRO A 408 3.43 -2.65 32.31
CA PRO A 408 4.26 -3.29 33.33
C PRO A 408 5.53 -2.49 33.62
N LYS A 409 5.87 -2.34 34.91
CA LYS A 409 7.03 -1.58 35.38
C LYS A 409 8.36 -2.01 34.75
N ARG A 410 8.53 -3.29 34.43
CA ARG A 410 9.74 -3.86 33.82
C ARG A 410 10.05 -3.31 32.42
N LEU A 411 9.09 -2.70 31.76
CA LEU A 411 9.21 -2.19 30.40
C LEU A 411 9.32 -0.66 30.37
N THR A 412 9.93 -0.15 29.32
CA THR A 412 9.93 1.28 28.96
C THR A 412 9.07 1.43 27.75
N LEU A 413 8.08 2.31 27.78
CA LEU A 413 7.18 2.62 26.68
C LEU A 413 7.61 3.95 26.06
N VAL A 414 7.57 4.05 24.74
CA VAL A 414 7.77 5.25 23.93
C VAL A 414 6.60 5.37 22.97
N ALA A 415 6.05 6.58 22.81
CA ALA A 415 4.90 6.81 21.94
C ALA A 415 5.01 8.16 21.21
N THR A 416 4.23 8.34 20.17
CA THR A 416 4.09 9.62 19.45
C THR A 416 3.47 10.70 20.36
N GLY A 417 3.90 11.93 20.20
CA GLY A 417 3.45 13.05 21.04
C GLY A 417 4.38 13.33 22.21
N ILE A 418 4.07 14.34 23.01
CA ILE A 418 4.85 14.79 24.16
C ILE A 418 4.35 14.09 25.42
N GLU A 419 5.25 13.39 26.11
CA GLU A 419 4.95 12.74 27.37
C GLU A 419 4.65 13.78 28.47
N SER A 420 3.56 13.54 29.17
CA SER A 420 3.13 14.27 30.36
C SER A 420 2.53 13.28 31.38
N GLU A 421 2.36 13.72 32.59
CA GLU A 421 1.65 12.96 33.64
C GLU A 421 2.22 11.54 33.94
N ALA A 422 3.54 11.35 33.77
CA ALA A 422 4.20 10.08 34.10
C ALA A 422 4.03 9.72 35.58
N ARG A 423 3.62 8.49 35.89
CA ARG A 423 3.47 7.94 37.25
C ARG A 423 4.05 6.52 37.29
N GLU A 424 4.58 6.18 38.44
CA GLU A 424 5.13 4.86 38.69
C GLU A 424 4.57 4.30 39.98
N ASP A 425 3.89 3.17 39.92
CA ASP A 425 3.38 2.38 41.02
C ASP A 425 4.32 1.19 41.31
N PRO A 426 4.10 0.38 42.37
CA PRO A 426 4.97 -0.76 42.70
C PRO A 426 5.16 -1.76 41.53
N GLU A 427 4.12 -2.03 40.71
CA GLU A 427 4.12 -3.06 39.67
C GLU A 427 3.90 -2.48 38.24
N SER A 428 3.36 -1.26 38.14
CA SER A 428 2.96 -0.65 36.88
C SER A 428 3.52 0.77 36.71
N LYS A 429 3.46 1.24 35.47
CA LYS A 429 3.69 2.63 35.09
C LYS A 429 2.48 3.13 34.29
N SER A 430 2.26 4.43 34.36
CA SER A 430 1.32 5.09 33.47
C SER A 430 1.89 6.40 32.98
N GLY A 431 1.44 6.81 31.79
CA GLY A 431 1.84 8.06 31.18
C GLY A 431 0.82 8.52 30.16
N ARG A 432 0.88 9.80 29.82
CA ARG A 432 0.01 10.42 28.83
C ARG A 432 0.84 11.17 27.82
N TRP A 433 0.54 10.95 26.53
CA TRP A 433 1.18 11.61 25.40
C TRP A 433 0.16 12.44 24.64
N ARG A 434 0.53 13.66 24.30
CA ARG A 434 -0.34 14.56 23.52
C ARG A 434 0.40 15.11 22.32
N SER A 435 -0.31 15.22 21.19
CA SER A 435 0.16 15.93 20.02
C SER A 435 -0.37 17.37 20.04
N GLU A 436 0.52 18.35 20.02
CA GLU A 436 0.13 19.75 19.80
C GLU A 436 -0.11 20.06 18.32
N THR A 437 0.59 19.32 17.45
CA THR A 437 0.41 19.34 15.99
C THR A 437 -0.45 18.16 15.54
N PRO A 438 -1.23 18.30 14.45
CA PRO A 438 -1.97 17.17 13.90
C PRO A 438 -1.05 16.10 13.35
N PHE A 439 -1.38 14.81 13.58
CA PHE A 439 -0.64 13.65 13.08
C PHE A 439 -1.50 12.87 12.09
N PRO A 440 -0.92 12.24 11.04
CA PRO A 440 -1.67 11.34 10.16
C PRO A 440 -1.99 10.01 10.84
N THR A 441 -1.20 9.62 11.83
CA THR A 441 -1.34 8.37 12.58
C THR A 441 -0.54 8.43 13.86
N SER A 442 -0.83 7.54 14.79
CA SER A 442 -0.15 7.43 16.06
C SER A 442 0.42 6.03 16.29
N GLY A 443 1.58 5.94 16.94
CA GLY A 443 2.26 4.70 17.24
C GLY A 443 2.91 4.69 18.61
N PHE A 444 3.20 3.50 19.12
CA PHE A 444 3.99 3.28 20.33
C PHE A 444 4.78 1.98 20.22
N ASN A 445 5.88 1.90 20.95
CA ASN A 445 6.55 0.63 21.22
C ASN A 445 6.96 0.53 22.68
N LEU A 446 7.21 -0.68 23.14
CA LEU A 446 7.68 -0.91 24.49
C LEU A 446 8.69 -2.05 24.49
N SER A 447 9.69 -1.96 25.38
CA SER A 447 10.71 -3.00 25.48
C SER A 447 11.57 -2.81 26.75
N GLN A 448 12.53 -3.70 26.99
CA GLN A 448 13.55 -3.49 28.02
C GLN A 448 14.66 -2.58 27.51
N TYR A 449 14.33 -1.30 27.32
CA TYR A 449 15.24 -0.31 26.77
C TYR A 449 16.29 0.21 27.75
N GLN A 450 17.43 0.59 27.17
CA GLN A 450 18.39 1.57 27.71
C GLN A 450 18.35 2.80 26.81
N MET A 451 18.35 3.98 27.39
CA MET A 451 18.22 5.25 26.69
C MET A 451 19.51 6.06 26.72
N ALA A 452 19.78 6.76 25.64
CA ALA A 452 20.78 7.83 25.59
C ALA A 452 20.18 9.06 24.86
N SER A 453 20.56 10.26 25.34
CA SER A 453 20.13 11.52 24.73
C SER A 453 21.37 12.32 24.33
N PRO A 454 21.66 12.46 23.02
CA PRO A 454 22.71 13.35 22.54
C PRO A 454 22.34 14.81 22.84
N ALA A 455 23.36 15.64 23.08
CA ALA A 455 23.13 17.08 23.26
C ALA A 455 22.77 17.73 21.91
N GLY A 456 21.76 18.61 21.91
CA GLY A 456 21.38 19.37 20.72
C GLY A 456 19.87 19.67 20.66
N GLN A 457 19.49 20.33 19.57
CA GLN A 457 18.10 20.58 19.20
C GLN A 457 17.84 19.99 17.80
N PRO A 458 16.65 19.40 17.55
CA PRO A 458 15.62 19.07 18.54
C PRO A 458 16.15 18.12 19.61
N LYS A 459 15.43 17.96 20.72
CA LYS A 459 15.74 16.94 21.73
C LYS A 459 15.61 15.55 21.09
N ILE A 460 16.66 14.74 21.19
CA ILE A 460 16.66 13.37 20.65
C ILE A 460 16.85 12.38 21.80
N GLN A 461 16.11 11.29 21.78
CA GLN A 461 16.28 10.18 22.70
C GLN A 461 16.39 8.88 21.88
N ILE A 462 17.44 8.10 22.12
CA ILE A 462 17.66 6.83 21.42
C ILE A 462 17.48 5.70 22.43
N TYR A 463 16.62 4.77 22.09
CA TYR A 463 16.26 3.63 22.92
C TYR A 463 16.76 2.35 22.27
N ALA A 464 17.66 1.63 22.90
CA ALA A 464 18.14 0.32 22.45
C ALA A 464 17.80 -0.76 23.46
N ASN A 465 17.47 -1.94 22.99
CA ASN A 465 17.25 -3.13 23.80
C ASN A 465 18.52 -3.48 24.59
N LYS A 466 18.37 -3.89 25.82
CA LYS A 466 19.51 -4.33 26.64
C LYS A 466 20.17 -5.58 26.09
N GLN A 467 19.40 -6.42 25.42
CA GLN A 467 19.83 -7.65 24.77
C GLN A 467 19.33 -7.71 23.32
N LEU A 468 19.96 -8.54 22.50
CA LEU A 468 19.51 -8.83 21.16
C LEU A 468 18.32 -9.81 21.22
N GLU A 469 17.37 -9.64 20.28
CA GLU A 469 16.29 -10.60 20.07
C GLU A 469 16.82 -12.00 19.69
N GLU A 470 16.04 -13.04 19.97
CA GLU A 470 16.44 -14.43 19.78
C GLU A 470 16.86 -14.75 18.34
N ALA A 471 16.17 -14.23 17.34
CA ALA A 471 16.45 -14.47 15.93
C ALA A 471 17.86 -13.99 15.50
N ILE A 472 18.30 -12.84 15.96
CA ILE A 472 19.66 -12.34 15.69
C ILE A 472 20.68 -13.10 16.49
N MET A 473 20.38 -13.44 17.76
CA MET A 473 21.26 -14.26 18.59
C MET A 473 21.52 -15.63 17.96
N ALA A 474 20.48 -16.29 17.44
CA ALA A 474 20.59 -17.56 16.75
C ALA A 474 21.52 -17.45 15.52
N ARG A 475 21.38 -16.40 14.69
CA ARG A 475 22.24 -16.16 13.54
C ARG A 475 23.72 -15.98 13.93
N LEU A 476 23.97 -15.27 15.01
CA LEU A 476 25.36 -15.02 15.48
C LEU A 476 26.03 -16.24 16.08
N GLN A 477 25.27 -17.27 16.49
CA GLN A 477 25.77 -18.53 17.04
C GLN A 477 26.09 -19.60 15.97
N VAL A 478 25.64 -19.41 14.72
CA VAL A 478 25.90 -20.33 13.60
C VAL A 478 27.36 -20.18 13.16
N THR A 479 28.11 -21.29 13.12
CA THR A 479 29.57 -21.31 12.91
C THR A 479 30.01 -21.44 11.47
N THR A 480 29.08 -21.77 10.53
CA THR A 480 29.42 -21.89 9.10
C THR A 480 28.34 -21.27 8.21
N PRO A 481 28.73 -20.65 7.07
CA PRO A 481 27.75 -20.05 6.14
C PRO A 481 26.74 -21.04 5.55
N ASN A 482 27.04 -22.34 5.55
CA ASN A 482 26.15 -23.39 5.04
C ASN A 482 25.07 -23.82 6.04
N ASP A 483 25.24 -23.47 7.32
CA ASP A 483 24.29 -23.81 8.39
C ASP A 483 23.25 -22.70 8.63
N LEU A 484 23.35 -21.59 7.88
CA LEU A 484 22.35 -20.53 7.92
C LEU A 484 21.05 -21.02 7.26
N PRO A 485 19.91 -21.03 7.94
CA PRO A 485 18.64 -21.34 7.31
C PRO A 485 18.38 -20.31 6.21
N PRO A 486 17.72 -20.71 5.10
CA PRO A 486 17.39 -19.78 4.04
C PRO A 486 16.53 -18.63 4.58
N PRO A 487 16.75 -17.42 4.10
CA PRO A 487 16.17 -16.18 4.65
C PRO A 487 14.64 -16.14 4.78
N SER A 488 13.92 -16.97 4.05
CA SER A 488 12.44 -17.08 4.07
C SER A 488 11.87 -17.84 5.29
N ILE A 489 12.70 -18.17 6.29
CA ILE A 489 12.30 -19.07 7.40
C ILE A 489 12.51 -18.39 8.75
N LEU A 490 12.05 -17.17 8.94
CA LEU A 490 11.85 -16.60 10.29
C LEU A 490 10.76 -17.37 11.07
N ASP A 491 9.87 -18.08 10.41
CA ASP A 491 8.78 -18.86 11.01
C ASP A 491 9.19 -20.26 11.53
N ARG A 492 10.42 -20.72 11.29
CA ARG A 492 10.88 -22.07 11.72
C ARG A 492 11.71 -22.09 13.00
N PHE A 493 11.91 -20.98 13.68
CA PHE A 493 12.75 -20.91 14.87
C PHE A 493 12.08 -21.38 16.18
N LYS A 494 10.96 -22.08 16.13
CA LYS A 494 10.33 -22.67 17.33
C LYS A 494 10.96 -23.99 17.82
N ASP A 495 11.95 -24.55 17.11
CA ASP A 495 12.57 -25.84 17.47
C ASP A 495 14.09 -25.72 17.69
N THR A 496 14.56 -24.75 18.48
CA THR A 496 16.00 -24.59 18.77
C THR A 496 16.47 -25.20 20.09
N ASP A 497 15.83 -26.21 20.57
CA ASP A 497 16.28 -26.89 21.84
C ASP A 497 17.63 -27.65 21.72
N HIS A 498 18.33 -27.62 20.61
CA HIS A 498 19.53 -28.45 20.39
C HIS A 498 20.77 -27.74 19.89
N LEU A 499 20.90 -26.41 20.03
CA LEU A 499 22.17 -25.73 19.71
C LEU A 499 22.99 -25.46 20.98
N SER A 500 23.62 -26.49 21.48
CA SER A 500 24.58 -26.36 22.57
C SER A 500 25.98 -26.07 22.05
N GLY A 501 26.51 -24.85 22.33
CA GLY A 501 27.89 -24.65 22.68
C GLY A 501 28.95 -24.62 21.61
N ALA A 502 29.17 -23.45 20.95
CA ALA A 502 30.47 -23.09 20.44
C ALA A 502 31.29 -22.38 21.54
N ALA A 503 32.15 -23.13 22.23
CA ALA A 503 33.08 -22.55 23.17
C ALA A 503 34.15 -21.76 22.42
N GLY A 504 34.20 -20.43 22.59
CA GLY A 504 35.30 -19.59 22.14
C GLY A 504 34.97 -18.35 21.32
N GLN A 505 33.69 -18.08 20.96
CA GLN A 505 33.36 -16.82 20.33
C GLN A 505 33.16 -15.70 21.36
N PRO A 506 33.59 -14.45 21.07
CA PRO A 506 33.29 -13.34 21.95
C PRO A 506 31.77 -13.15 22.04
N PRO A 507 31.22 -12.76 23.22
CA PRO A 507 29.79 -12.49 23.34
C PRO A 507 29.37 -11.45 22.29
N PRO A 508 28.15 -11.55 21.76
CA PRO A 508 27.65 -10.57 20.80
C PRO A 508 27.65 -9.18 21.44
N PRO A 509 27.98 -8.10 20.70
CA PRO A 509 27.98 -6.78 21.26
C PRO A 509 26.56 -6.38 21.68
N SER A 510 26.44 -5.69 22.81
CA SER A 510 25.18 -5.12 23.22
C SER A 510 24.72 -4.04 22.22
N PRO A 511 23.45 -4.00 21.79
CA PRO A 511 22.91 -2.92 20.96
C PRO A 511 23.16 -1.53 21.56
N THR A 512 23.22 -1.45 22.90
CA THR A 512 23.47 -0.19 23.62
C THR A 512 24.85 0.42 23.34
N SER A 513 25.80 -0.34 22.79
CA SER A 513 27.11 0.16 22.42
C SER A 513 27.08 1.20 21.30
N ALA A 514 26.10 1.14 20.40
CA ALA A 514 25.94 2.06 19.29
C ALA A 514 25.15 3.33 19.60
N LEU A 515 24.49 3.43 20.77
CA LEU A 515 23.57 4.52 21.13
C LEU A 515 24.13 5.92 20.89
N LYS A 516 25.35 6.20 21.36
CA LYS A 516 25.98 7.53 21.23
C LYS A 516 26.30 7.86 19.78
N GLN A 517 26.86 6.91 19.03
CA GLN A 517 27.24 7.11 17.64
C GLN A 517 26.01 7.29 16.74
N LEU A 518 25.01 6.44 16.91
CA LEU A 518 23.75 6.54 16.17
C LEU A 518 23.04 7.87 16.47
N GLY A 519 22.97 8.26 17.73
CA GLY A 519 22.39 9.54 18.15
C GLY A 519 23.07 10.74 17.51
N ALA A 520 24.41 10.74 17.45
CA ALA A 520 25.17 11.80 16.78
C ALA A 520 24.89 11.83 15.26
N SER A 521 24.78 10.67 14.62
CA SER A 521 24.47 10.56 13.18
C SER A 521 23.05 11.03 12.87
N VAL A 522 22.06 10.67 13.69
CA VAL A 522 20.68 11.16 13.59
C VAL A 522 20.61 12.67 13.74
N GLN A 523 21.26 13.23 14.79
CA GLN A 523 21.31 14.69 15.00
C GLN A 523 21.92 15.42 13.81
N ASP A 524 22.94 14.86 13.21
CA ASP A 524 23.61 15.44 12.06
C ASP A 524 22.75 15.35 10.79
N SER A 525 22.04 14.25 10.58
CA SER A 525 21.10 14.10 9.46
C SER A 525 19.95 15.10 9.56
N ILE A 526 19.42 15.34 10.76
CA ILE A 526 18.38 16.36 10.99
C ILE A 526 18.87 17.74 10.54
N ARG A 527 20.08 18.15 10.91
CA ARG A 527 20.67 19.45 10.47
C ARG A 527 20.76 19.56 8.96
N PHE A 528 21.13 18.46 8.29
CA PHE A 528 21.13 18.42 6.84
C PHE A 528 19.70 18.57 6.27
N PHE A 529 18.73 17.83 6.80
CA PHE A 529 17.34 17.90 6.35
C PHE A 529 16.67 19.23 6.66
N GLU A 530 16.97 19.87 7.79
CA GLU A 530 16.55 21.25 8.07
C GLU A 530 17.06 22.24 7.03
N ASN A 531 18.30 22.05 6.60
CA ASN A 531 18.87 22.89 5.54
C ASN A 531 18.15 22.68 4.19
N VAL A 532 17.64 21.47 3.92
CA VAL A 532 16.91 21.16 2.68
C VAL A 532 15.43 21.52 2.80
N ASN A 533 14.74 21.02 3.82
CA ASN A 533 13.29 21.01 3.95
C ASN A 533 12.73 22.17 4.79
N GLY A 534 13.57 22.86 5.60
CA GLY A 534 13.14 23.79 6.63
C GLY A 534 13.17 23.15 8.02
N ALA A 535 12.82 23.92 9.05
CA ALA A 535 12.91 23.54 10.46
C ALA A 535 12.30 22.17 10.76
N PHE A 536 12.88 21.47 11.74
CA PHE A 536 12.33 20.19 12.22
C PHE A 536 10.86 20.39 12.68
N PRO A 537 9.93 19.54 12.24
CA PRO A 537 8.50 19.85 12.38
C PRO A 537 7.90 19.56 13.76
N PHE A 538 8.61 18.81 14.64
CA PHE A 538 8.14 18.34 15.93
C PHE A 538 9.04 18.82 17.06
N ASP A 539 8.60 18.72 18.33
CA ASP A 539 9.37 19.23 19.48
C ASP A 539 10.56 18.32 19.84
N HIS A 540 10.46 17.04 19.54
CA HIS A 540 11.48 16.05 19.85
C HIS A 540 11.49 14.93 18.81
N LEU A 541 12.49 14.07 18.88
CA LEU A 541 12.57 12.82 18.14
C LEU A 541 13.00 11.69 19.05
N ASP A 542 12.13 10.70 19.22
CA ASP A 542 12.47 9.44 19.83
C ASP A 542 12.85 8.42 18.74
N VAL A 543 13.90 7.65 18.97
CA VAL A 543 14.36 6.57 18.09
C VAL A 543 14.36 5.28 18.87
N ALA A 544 13.48 4.36 18.56
CA ALA A 544 13.33 3.09 19.26
C ALA A 544 13.84 1.92 18.41
N GLN A 545 14.70 1.09 18.98
CA GLN A 545 15.08 -0.18 18.37
C GLN A 545 13.89 -1.12 18.35
N ILE A 546 13.68 -1.76 17.21
CA ILE A 546 12.69 -2.82 17.02
C ILE A 546 13.34 -4.09 16.48
N PRO A 547 12.79 -5.29 16.76
CA PRO A 547 13.18 -6.53 16.11
C PRO A 547 12.92 -6.48 14.60
N GLY A 548 13.68 -7.30 13.85
CA GLY A 548 13.48 -7.43 12.41
C GLY A 548 14.45 -6.60 11.58
N SER A 549 14.13 -6.38 10.30
CA SER A 549 15.04 -5.78 9.30
C SER A 549 14.47 -4.54 8.62
N PHE A 550 13.47 -3.89 9.18
CA PHE A 550 12.82 -2.72 8.62
C PHE A 550 12.89 -1.52 9.58
N GLY A 551 12.53 -0.34 9.07
CA GLY A 551 12.36 0.89 9.84
C GLY A 551 10.95 1.44 9.66
N GLN A 552 10.60 2.45 10.46
CA GLN A 552 9.34 3.16 10.34
C GLN A 552 9.42 4.56 10.95
N GLY A 553 9.04 5.58 10.18
CA GLY A 553 8.98 6.96 10.65
C GLY A 553 7.57 7.35 11.06
N TRP A 554 7.37 7.61 12.37
CA TRP A 554 6.16 8.18 12.96
C TRP A 554 6.38 9.66 13.27
N PRO A 555 5.34 10.46 13.48
CA PRO A 555 5.52 11.84 13.95
C PRO A 555 6.26 11.89 15.29
N GLY A 556 7.48 12.44 15.30
CA GLY A 556 8.32 12.52 16.50
C GLY A 556 8.88 11.18 17.02
N LEU A 557 8.65 10.05 16.30
CA LEU A 557 9.10 8.73 16.70
C LEU A 557 9.61 7.95 15.47
N VAL A 558 10.77 7.34 15.58
CA VAL A 558 11.36 6.49 14.54
C VAL A 558 11.62 5.10 15.11
N TYR A 559 11.20 4.06 14.39
CA TYR A 559 11.62 2.70 14.65
C TYR A 559 12.81 2.36 13.77
N LEU A 560 13.84 1.77 14.35
CA LEU A 560 14.99 1.25 13.62
C LEU A 560 15.22 -0.22 13.95
N SER A 561 15.47 -0.99 12.91
CA SER A 561 15.90 -2.38 13.02
C SER A 561 17.08 -2.54 13.98
N THR A 562 17.11 -3.62 14.74
CA THR A 562 18.29 -4.07 15.50
C THR A 562 19.57 -4.02 14.66
N LEU A 563 19.47 -4.28 13.35
CA LEU A 563 20.63 -4.25 12.44
C LEU A 563 21.32 -2.88 12.40
N ALA A 564 20.59 -1.78 12.54
CA ALA A 564 21.17 -0.44 12.59
C ALA A 564 22.02 -0.16 13.85
N PHE A 565 21.81 -0.96 14.91
CA PHE A 565 22.54 -0.85 16.18
C PHE A 565 23.75 -1.78 16.25
N LEU A 566 24.00 -2.62 15.23
CA LEU A 566 25.09 -3.57 15.22
C LEU A 566 26.32 -2.99 14.50
N PRO A 567 27.55 -3.24 15.02
CA PRO A 567 28.78 -2.93 14.31
C PRO A 567 28.88 -3.72 12.98
N PRO A 568 29.64 -3.23 11.98
CA PRO A 568 29.80 -3.89 10.69
C PRO A 568 30.22 -5.35 10.77
N GLU A 569 31.16 -5.67 11.65
CA GLU A 569 31.67 -7.03 11.84
C GLU A 569 30.57 -7.98 12.39
N THR A 570 29.66 -7.44 13.18
CA THR A 570 28.53 -8.22 13.69
C THR A 570 27.45 -8.39 12.62
N GLN A 571 27.20 -7.37 11.80
CA GLN A 571 26.29 -7.47 10.66
C GLN A 571 26.77 -8.52 9.65
N GLU A 572 28.07 -8.56 9.35
CA GLU A 572 28.69 -9.58 8.50
C GLU A 572 28.52 -10.99 9.10
N ARG A 573 28.79 -11.15 10.40
CA ARG A 573 28.56 -12.42 11.12
C ARG A 573 27.10 -12.85 11.11
N ALA A 574 26.15 -11.90 11.13
CA ALA A 574 24.73 -12.16 10.99
C ALA A 574 24.30 -12.48 9.55
N GLY A 575 25.26 -12.56 8.59
CA GLY A 575 25.03 -12.95 7.21
C GLY A 575 24.60 -11.81 6.28
N LEU A 576 24.81 -10.54 6.66
CA LEU A 576 24.53 -9.41 5.80
C LEU A 576 25.69 -9.19 4.82
N ASP A 577 25.37 -9.13 3.54
CA ASP A 577 26.31 -8.67 2.52
C ASP A 577 26.56 -7.15 2.60
N GLU A 578 27.47 -6.64 1.77
CA GLU A 578 27.87 -5.22 1.79
C GLU A 578 26.69 -4.27 1.52
N TRP A 579 25.74 -4.63 0.63
CA TRP A 579 24.56 -3.83 0.32
C TRP A 579 23.57 -3.80 1.49
N ALA A 580 23.27 -4.94 2.08
CA ALA A 580 22.40 -5.04 3.25
C ALA A 580 22.99 -4.29 4.45
N GLN A 581 24.32 -4.35 4.65
CA GLN A 581 25.01 -3.55 5.67
C GLN A 581 24.90 -2.05 5.38
N SER A 582 25.10 -1.63 4.12
CA SER A 582 24.94 -0.24 3.70
C SER A 582 23.50 0.24 3.89
N GLN A 583 22.52 -0.58 3.52
CA GLN A 583 21.09 -0.28 3.74
C GLN A 583 20.78 -0.08 5.22
N ALA A 584 21.16 -1.03 6.07
CA ALA A 584 20.84 -0.98 7.50
C ALA A 584 21.52 0.21 8.22
N ARG A 585 22.70 0.62 7.80
CA ARG A 585 23.52 1.59 8.51
C ARG A 585 23.55 2.99 7.90
N ASP A 586 23.55 3.06 6.57
CA ASP A 586 23.81 4.29 5.84
C ASP A 586 22.55 4.85 5.12
N LEU A 587 21.51 4.03 4.96
CA LEU A 587 20.27 4.43 4.29
C LEU A 587 19.07 4.47 5.25
N MET A 588 18.69 3.32 5.82
CA MET A 588 17.47 3.18 6.62
C MET A 588 17.33 4.21 7.76
N PRO A 589 18.34 4.45 8.63
CA PRO A 589 18.15 5.38 9.73
C PRO A 589 17.82 6.80 9.27
N PHE A 590 18.37 7.22 8.14
CA PHE A 590 18.17 8.56 7.60
C PHE A 590 16.92 8.68 6.74
N HIS A 591 16.51 7.59 6.12
CA HIS A 591 15.22 7.45 5.44
C HIS A 591 14.08 7.66 6.44
N GLU A 592 14.10 6.98 7.59
CA GLU A 592 13.07 7.13 8.63
C GLU A 592 13.07 8.54 9.26
N VAL A 593 14.24 9.15 9.39
CA VAL A 593 14.32 10.56 9.84
C VAL A 593 13.76 11.52 8.78
N ALA A 594 13.96 11.28 7.49
CA ALA A 594 13.41 12.10 6.42
C ALA A 594 11.88 12.06 6.37
N HIS A 595 11.27 10.96 6.81
CA HIS A 595 9.82 10.85 6.98
C HIS A 595 9.26 11.84 8.00
N GLN A 596 10.07 12.47 8.84
CA GLN A 596 9.57 13.52 9.72
C GLN A 596 8.97 14.70 8.94
N TRP A 597 9.44 14.94 7.71
CA TRP A 597 8.86 15.90 6.77
C TRP A 597 7.95 15.21 5.75
N TRP A 598 8.45 14.18 5.06
CA TRP A 598 7.78 13.50 3.96
C TRP A 598 7.03 12.26 4.45
N GLY A 599 5.73 12.37 4.61
CA GLY A 599 4.85 11.38 5.23
C GLY A 599 4.20 11.87 6.52
N ASN A 600 4.91 12.65 7.36
CA ASN A 600 4.39 13.12 8.65
C ASN A 600 3.98 14.60 8.65
N VAL A 601 4.53 15.45 7.77
CA VAL A 601 4.05 16.83 7.54
C VAL A 601 3.12 16.88 6.32
N THR A 602 3.47 16.14 5.28
CA THR A 602 2.61 15.96 4.10
C THR A 602 2.48 14.48 3.82
N GLY A 603 1.26 13.96 3.83
CA GLY A 603 0.94 12.55 3.53
C GLY A 603 0.58 12.33 2.07
N ALA A 604 0.35 11.08 1.67
CA ALA A 604 -0.10 10.76 0.34
C ALA A 604 -1.62 10.98 0.21
N ALA A 605 -2.08 11.61 -0.87
CA ALA A 605 -3.51 11.80 -1.10
C ALA A 605 -4.24 10.47 -1.38
N SER A 606 -3.51 9.48 -1.86
CA SER A 606 -4.00 8.13 -2.08
C SER A 606 -2.84 7.13 -2.14
N TYR A 607 -3.13 5.84 -2.22
CA TYR A 607 -2.09 4.82 -2.45
C TYR A 607 -1.29 5.06 -3.74
N ARG A 608 -1.83 5.83 -4.70
CA ARG A 608 -1.16 6.21 -5.96
C ARG A 608 -0.07 7.23 -5.77
N ASP A 609 -0.08 7.93 -4.65
CA ASP A 609 0.78 9.07 -4.36
C ASP A 609 1.88 8.74 -3.34
N VAL A 610 1.80 7.57 -2.70
CA VAL A 610 2.77 7.07 -1.70
C VAL A 610 4.21 7.10 -2.23
N TRP A 611 4.42 6.91 -3.55
CA TRP A 611 5.74 6.96 -4.16
C TRP A 611 6.49 8.26 -3.90
N ILE A 612 5.79 9.38 -3.71
CA ILE A 612 6.41 10.70 -3.48
C ILE A 612 7.16 10.69 -2.14
N GLN A 613 6.48 10.29 -1.07
CA GLN A 613 7.06 10.30 0.26
C GLN A 613 8.19 9.27 0.39
N GLU A 614 8.01 8.07 -0.15
CA GLU A 614 9.01 7.01 -0.08
C GLU A 614 10.25 7.33 -0.91
N ALA A 615 10.05 7.78 -2.16
CA ALA A 615 11.14 8.18 -3.05
C ALA A 615 11.90 9.39 -2.52
N MET A 616 11.19 10.36 -1.94
CA MET A 616 11.83 11.55 -1.38
C MET A 616 12.64 11.22 -0.13
N ALA A 617 12.09 10.44 0.80
CA ALA A 617 12.80 10.00 1.99
C ALA A 617 14.06 9.21 1.61
N ASN A 618 13.94 8.29 0.66
CA ASN A 618 15.06 7.49 0.18
C ASN A 618 16.14 8.36 -0.51
N TYR A 619 15.71 9.26 -1.38
CA TYR A 619 16.61 10.18 -2.08
C TYR A 619 17.36 11.12 -1.13
N LEU A 620 16.66 11.71 -0.15
CA LEU A 620 17.27 12.62 0.83
C LEU A 620 18.26 11.89 1.73
N ALA A 621 17.99 10.66 2.12
CA ALA A 621 18.90 9.82 2.89
C ALA A 621 20.21 9.54 2.11
N LEU A 622 20.10 9.20 0.82
CA LEU A 622 21.25 8.96 -0.06
C LEU A 622 22.03 10.24 -0.33
N TRP A 623 21.34 11.36 -0.53
CA TRP A 623 22.00 12.67 -0.70
C TRP A 623 22.76 13.07 0.56
N TYR A 624 22.17 12.87 1.74
CA TYR A 624 22.87 13.09 3.02
C TYR A 624 24.12 12.18 3.12
N ALA A 625 23.98 10.88 2.87
CA ALA A 625 25.08 9.94 2.96
C ALA A 625 26.25 10.28 2.01
N ASP A 626 25.95 10.77 0.81
CA ASP A 626 26.94 11.21 -0.17
C ASP A 626 27.68 12.48 0.27
N THR A 627 26.98 13.44 0.90
CA THR A 627 27.60 14.66 1.42
C THR A 627 28.56 14.39 2.59
N LYS A 628 28.32 13.31 3.36
CA LYS A 628 29.19 12.94 4.49
C LYS A 628 30.50 12.29 4.08
N LYS A 629 30.49 11.53 2.98
CA LYS A 629 31.65 10.82 2.47
C LYS A 629 31.74 10.98 0.94
N PRO A 630 32.04 12.18 0.42
CA PRO A 630 31.96 12.46 -1.03
C PRO A 630 32.83 11.52 -1.88
N GLY A 631 33.97 11.05 -1.35
CA GLY A 631 34.85 10.12 -2.05
C GLY A 631 34.35 8.69 -2.19
N GLN A 632 33.24 8.34 -1.52
CA GLN A 632 32.62 7.02 -1.63
C GLN A 632 31.53 6.96 -2.71
N HIS A 633 31.12 8.10 -3.29
CA HIS A 633 30.10 8.19 -4.37
C HIS A 633 28.83 7.39 -4.08
N ARG A 634 28.32 7.45 -2.85
CA ARG A 634 27.23 6.58 -2.38
C ARG A 634 25.95 6.75 -3.19
N LEU A 635 25.56 7.99 -3.46
CA LEU A 635 24.37 8.27 -4.27
C LEU A 635 24.52 7.66 -5.68
N ALA A 636 25.68 7.85 -6.34
CA ALA A 636 25.93 7.29 -7.66
C ALA A 636 25.90 5.75 -7.66
N ASN A 637 26.50 5.12 -6.65
CA ASN A 637 26.51 3.65 -6.51
C ASN A 637 25.07 3.10 -6.32
N TRP A 638 24.27 3.73 -5.49
CA TRP A 638 22.87 3.34 -5.29
C TRP A 638 22.01 3.57 -6.55
N LEU A 639 22.20 4.66 -7.27
CA LEU A 639 21.50 4.91 -8.54
C LEU A 639 21.84 3.84 -9.59
N GLU A 640 23.10 3.43 -9.72
CA GLU A 640 23.48 2.33 -10.62
C GLU A 640 22.92 0.98 -10.16
N HIS A 641 22.91 0.72 -8.86
CA HIS A 641 22.29 -0.48 -8.31
C HIS A 641 20.79 -0.54 -8.65
N TYR A 642 20.04 0.52 -8.38
CA TYR A 642 18.62 0.60 -8.72
C TYR A 642 18.36 0.46 -10.22
N ARG A 643 19.21 1.06 -11.06
CA ARG A 643 19.12 0.86 -12.52
C ARG A 643 19.29 -0.61 -12.91
N ALA A 644 20.26 -1.29 -12.33
CA ALA A 644 20.50 -2.71 -12.60
C ALA A 644 19.31 -3.58 -12.15
N GLU A 645 18.74 -3.31 -10.97
CA GLU A 645 17.53 -4.00 -10.50
C GLU A 645 16.34 -3.77 -11.41
N LEU A 646 16.06 -2.52 -11.79
CA LEU A 646 14.96 -2.16 -12.69
C LEU A 646 15.04 -2.92 -14.01
N THR A 647 16.24 -3.06 -14.59
CA THR A 647 16.45 -3.71 -15.88
C THR A 647 16.65 -5.23 -15.78
N THR A 648 16.57 -5.80 -14.57
CA THR A 648 16.67 -7.24 -14.35
C THR A 648 15.42 -7.94 -14.87
N LYS A 649 15.62 -9.00 -15.68
CA LYS A 649 14.54 -9.85 -16.17
C LYS A 649 13.92 -10.64 -15.02
N ILE A 650 12.60 -10.66 -15.01
CA ILE A 650 11.82 -11.45 -14.05
C ILE A 650 11.94 -12.93 -14.45
N PRO A 651 12.31 -13.84 -13.51
CA PRO A 651 12.36 -15.26 -13.80
C PRO A 651 11.03 -15.81 -14.33
N GLY A 652 11.05 -16.37 -15.52
CA GLY A 652 9.85 -16.93 -16.17
C GLY A 652 8.98 -15.93 -16.91
N ALA A 653 9.38 -14.65 -17.00
CA ALA A 653 8.73 -13.63 -17.82
C ALA A 653 9.65 -13.11 -18.93
N ASP A 654 9.05 -12.60 -20.00
CA ASP A 654 9.81 -12.00 -21.12
C ASP A 654 10.18 -10.53 -20.89
N HIS A 655 9.84 -9.96 -19.74
CA HIS A 655 10.06 -8.56 -19.41
C HIS A 655 10.84 -8.37 -18.11
N SER A 656 11.34 -7.19 -17.92
CA SER A 656 12.07 -6.74 -16.72
C SER A 656 11.14 -6.01 -15.73
N ILE A 657 11.68 -5.73 -14.53
CA ILE A 657 10.89 -5.19 -13.41
C ILE A 657 10.28 -3.83 -13.74
N GLU A 658 10.95 -2.95 -14.47
CA GLU A 658 10.42 -1.63 -14.85
C GLU A 658 9.09 -1.73 -15.63
N LEU A 659 8.87 -2.84 -16.33
CA LEU A 659 7.68 -3.07 -17.14
C LEU A 659 6.48 -3.62 -16.35
N VAL A 660 6.64 -3.92 -15.05
CA VAL A 660 5.54 -4.42 -14.20
C VAL A 660 4.43 -3.38 -14.07
N GLY A 661 4.79 -2.12 -13.85
CA GLY A 661 3.82 -1.04 -13.77
C GLY A 661 4.44 0.32 -13.43
N PRO A 662 3.69 1.40 -13.62
CA PRO A 662 4.11 2.76 -13.27
C PRO A 662 4.08 2.99 -11.76
N LEU A 663 4.80 4.03 -11.29
CA LEU A 663 4.88 4.39 -9.86
C LEU A 663 3.50 4.63 -9.23
N VAL A 664 2.58 5.21 -9.99
CA VAL A 664 1.19 5.50 -9.54
C VAL A 664 0.34 4.25 -9.28
N LEU A 665 0.81 3.05 -9.54
CA LEU A 665 0.15 1.83 -9.06
C LEU A 665 0.40 1.57 -7.57
N GLY A 666 1.40 2.21 -6.97
CA GLY A 666 1.64 2.13 -5.53
C GLY A 666 1.72 0.69 -5.03
N GLN A 667 1.01 0.39 -3.95
CA GLN A 667 0.99 -0.96 -3.34
C GLN A 667 0.48 -2.07 -4.28
N ARG A 668 -0.24 -1.74 -5.35
CA ARG A 668 -0.66 -2.72 -6.36
C ARG A 668 0.50 -3.32 -7.17
N LEU A 669 1.68 -2.69 -7.14
CA LEU A 669 2.93 -3.24 -7.69
C LEU A 669 3.40 -4.47 -6.93
N ASN A 670 3.00 -4.61 -5.65
CA ASN A 670 3.29 -5.79 -4.86
C ASN A 670 2.27 -6.89 -5.20
N SER A 671 2.68 -7.88 -5.97
CA SER A 671 1.84 -9.01 -6.37
C SER A 671 2.55 -10.34 -6.12
N LEU A 672 1.77 -11.43 -6.02
CA LEU A 672 2.34 -12.77 -5.89
C LEU A 672 3.17 -13.19 -7.11
N LYS A 673 2.94 -12.57 -8.27
CA LYS A 673 3.72 -12.85 -9.49
C LYS A 673 5.09 -12.18 -9.46
N VAL A 674 5.18 -10.98 -8.89
CA VAL A 674 6.42 -10.21 -8.78
C VAL A 674 6.47 -9.52 -7.41
N PRO A 675 6.81 -10.22 -6.35
CA PRO A 675 6.74 -9.69 -4.98
C PRO A 675 7.68 -8.49 -4.74
N ASP A 676 8.79 -8.40 -5.48
CA ASP A 676 9.81 -7.36 -5.25
C ASP A 676 9.59 -6.08 -6.09
N ALA A 677 8.58 -6.07 -6.99
CA ALA A 677 8.39 -4.95 -7.90
C ALA A 677 8.07 -3.63 -7.19
N TYR A 678 7.30 -3.68 -6.10
CA TYR A 678 6.98 -2.48 -5.31
C TYR A 678 8.25 -1.76 -4.85
N THR A 679 9.17 -2.46 -4.21
CA THR A 679 10.38 -1.84 -3.66
C THR A 679 11.30 -1.33 -4.75
N THR A 680 11.57 -2.15 -5.77
CA THR A 680 12.44 -1.72 -6.88
C THR A 680 11.86 -0.52 -7.63
N LEU A 681 10.53 -0.45 -7.80
CA LEU A 681 9.90 0.66 -8.49
C LEU A 681 9.75 1.89 -7.57
N ILE A 682 9.09 1.76 -6.43
CA ILE A 682 8.78 2.91 -5.56
C ILE A 682 10.05 3.54 -5.00
N TYR A 683 10.95 2.73 -4.44
CA TYR A 683 12.19 3.23 -3.88
C TYR A 683 13.25 3.46 -4.97
N GLY A 684 13.50 2.50 -5.86
CA GLY A 684 14.56 2.58 -6.85
C GLY A 684 14.24 3.56 -7.99
N LYS A 685 13.17 3.33 -8.78
CA LYS A 685 12.76 4.23 -9.86
C LYS A 685 12.34 5.59 -9.32
N GLY A 686 11.62 5.62 -8.17
CA GLY A 686 11.22 6.85 -7.51
C GLY A 686 12.43 7.72 -7.12
N THR A 687 13.48 7.14 -6.54
CA THR A 687 14.75 7.83 -6.23
C THR A 687 15.37 8.44 -7.48
N TRP A 688 15.38 7.70 -8.61
CA TRP A 688 15.84 8.23 -9.88
C TRP A 688 15.00 9.43 -10.36
N VAL A 689 13.68 9.38 -10.21
CA VAL A 689 12.79 10.51 -10.56
C VAL A 689 13.16 11.75 -9.75
N MET A 690 13.35 11.62 -8.44
CA MET A 690 13.77 12.74 -7.58
C MET A 690 15.16 13.26 -7.94
N HIS A 691 16.10 12.37 -8.28
CA HIS A 691 17.44 12.74 -8.72
C HIS A 691 17.42 13.51 -10.05
N MET A 692 16.68 13.02 -11.04
CA MET A 692 16.51 13.70 -12.33
C MET A 692 15.92 15.11 -12.15
N LEU A 693 14.88 15.27 -11.32
CA LEU A 693 14.28 16.57 -11.05
C LEU A 693 15.29 17.53 -10.38
N ARG A 694 16.07 17.05 -9.41
CA ARG A 694 17.12 17.85 -8.80
C ARG A 694 18.16 18.30 -9.82
N GLU A 695 18.66 17.40 -10.67
CA GLU A 695 19.68 17.73 -11.68
C GLU A 695 19.14 18.69 -12.75
N MET A 696 17.86 18.61 -13.12
CA MET A 696 17.22 19.56 -14.03
C MET A 696 17.01 20.96 -13.42
N LEU A 697 16.76 21.04 -12.11
CA LEU A 697 16.61 22.30 -11.39
C LEU A 697 17.96 22.91 -10.95
N ARG A 698 19.02 22.13 -10.98
CA ARG A 698 20.36 22.52 -10.55
C ARG A 698 20.95 23.59 -11.47
N ASP A 699 21.61 24.59 -10.86
CA ASP A 699 22.40 25.58 -11.60
C ASP A 699 23.89 25.23 -11.56
N PRO A 700 24.43 24.55 -12.59
CA PRO A 700 25.83 24.16 -12.64
C PRO A 700 26.76 25.38 -12.83
N GLY A 701 26.21 26.53 -13.24
CA GLY A 701 26.93 27.79 -13.41
C GLY A 701 26.85 28.73 -12.19
N ALA A 702 26.32 28.26 -11.07
CA ALA A 702 26.19 29.08 -9.88
C ALA A 702 27.57 29.66 -9.46
N PRO A 703 27.67 30.97 -9.20
CA PRO A 703 28.92 31.58 -8.73
C PRO A 703 29.44 30.89 -7.46
N SER A 704 30.77 30.93 -7.25
CA SER A 704 31.38 30.41 -6.03
C SER A 704 30.72 31.02 -4.79
N GLY A 705 30.27 30.19 -3.85
CA GLY A 705 29.55 30.57 -2.64
C GLY A 705 28.00 30.60 -2.79
N LYS A 706 27.44 30.38 -3.98
CA LYS A 706 25.99 30.14 -4.16
C LYS A 706 25.71 28.64 -4.22
N ASP A 707 24.57 28.29 -3.61
CA ASP A 707 24.10 26.88 -3.63
C ASP A 707 23.56 26.49 -5.02
N PRO A 708 24.16 25.54 -5.71
CA PRO A 708 23.66 25.11 -7.03
C PRO A 708 22.31 24.40 -6.94
N ASP A 709 21.91 23.88 -5.79
CA ASP A 709 20.67 23.16 -5.54
C ASP A 709 19.56 24.06 -4.95
N ALA A 710 19.76 25.38 -4.94
CA ALA A 710 18.84 26.33 -4.29
C ALA A 710 17.40 26.21 -4.78
N ARG A 711 17.18 26.02 -6.11
CA ARG A 711 15.82 25.86 -6.69
C ARG A 711 15.15 24.57 -6.24
N PHE A 712 15.91 23.48 -6.12
CA PHE A 712 15.35 22.22 -5.65
C PHE A 712 14.96 22.32 -4.17
N ARG A 713 15.79 22.96 -3.33
CA ARG A 713 15.43 23.23 -1.92
C ARG A 713 14.22 24.15 -1.79
N GLU A 714 14.09 25.17 -2.65
CA GLU A 714 12.93 26.04 -2.68
C GLU A 714 11.66 25.26 -3.05
N LEU A 715 11.73 24.35 -4.03
CA LEU A 715 10.63 23.45 -4.41
C LEU A 715 10.17 22.62 -3.20
N LEU A 716 11.09 21.95 -2.52
CA LEU A 716 10.75 21.08 -1.39
C LEU A 716 10.11 21.86 -0.24
N ARG A 717 10.67 23.03 0.11
CA ARG A 717 10.13 23.89 1.17
C ARG A 717 8.75 24.43 0.82
N ALA A 718 8.51 24.79 -0.42
CA ALA A 718 7.22 25.28 -0.86
C ALA A 718 6.14 24.21 -0.78
N ILE A 719 6.43 22.98 -1.25
CA ILE A 719 5.50 21.85 -1.14
C ILE A 719 5.14 21.60 0.34
N LEU A 720 6.15 21.53 1.21
CA LEU A 720 5.94 21.29 2.64
C LEU A 720 5.18 22.43 3.32
N ALA A 721 5.27 23.66 2.84
CA ALA A 721 4.50 24.79 3.35
C ALA A 721 3.05 24.78 2.86
N GLU A 722 2.83 24.50 1.57
CA GLU A 722 1.51 24.49 0.93
C GLU A 722 0.67 23.30 1.38
N HIS A 723 1.31 22.14 1.57
CA HIS A 723 0.68 20.90 2.01
C HIS A 723 0.96 20.55 3.48
N ARG A 724 1.20 21.56 4.31
CA ARG A 724 1.44 21.34 5.74
C ARG A 724 0.19 20.71 6.39
N PHE A 725 0.35 19.49 6.92
CA PHE A 725 -0.74 18.67 7.50
C PHE A 725 -1.91 18.47 6.54
N ARG A 726 -1.57 18.24 5.27
CA ARG A 726 -2.53 17.94 4.20
C ARG A 726 -1.96 16.88 3.28
N PRO A 727 -2.84 16.12 2.63
CA PRO A 727 -2.41 15.17 1.59
C PRO A 727 -1.78 15.88 0.39
N LEU A 728 -0.84 15.20 -0.27
CA LEU A 728 -0.16 15.62 -1.50
C LEU A 728 -0.42 14.58 -2.59
N SER A 729 -1.01 14.99 -3.71
CA SER A 729 -1.17 14.14 -4.88
C SER A 729 0.01 14.25 -5.85
N THR A 730 0.14 13.29 -6.75
CA THR A 730 1.08 13.35 -7.88
C THR A 730 0.84 14.56 -8.78
N ALA A 731 -0.43 14.98 -8.92
CA ALA A 731 -0.77 16.17 -9.70
C ALA A 731 -0.31 17.45 -8.99
N ASP A 732 -0.49 17.58 -7.68
CA ASP A 732 -0.01 18.71 -6.89
C ASP A 732 1.52 18.80 -6.94
N PHE A 733 2.21 17.66 -6.81
CA PHE A 733 3.66 17.58 -6.90
C PHE A 733 4.15 18.02 -8.30
N GLN A 734 3.52 17.53 -9.36
CA GLN A 734 3.82 17.97 -10.75
C GLN A 734 3.61 19.47 -10.90
N HIS A 735 2.50 20.00 -10.43
CA HIS A 735 2.20 21.43 -10.50
C HIS A 735 3.25 22.29 -9.76
N ALA A 736 3.68 21.87 -8.57
CA ALA A 736 4.73 22.56 -7.82
C ALA A 736 6.07 22.57 -8.55
N VAL A 737 6.42 21.50 -9.28
CA VAL A 737 7.60 21.43 -10.17
C VAL A 737 7.45 22.39 -11.35
N GLU A 738 6.29 22.42 -12.00
CA GLU A 738 5.98 23.29 -13.16
C GLU A 738 6.12 24.77 -12.81
N GLN A 739 5.68 25.17 -11.62
CA GLN A 739 5.84 26.56 -11.15
C GLN A 739 7.32 26.99 -10.98
N ARG A 740 8.25 26.06 -10.89
CA ARG A 740 9.69 26.32 -10.62
C ARG A 740 10.61 25.79 -11.72
N MET A 741 10.04 25.27 -12.80
CA MET A 741 10.81 24.73 -13.92
C MET A 741 11.72 25.77 -14.55
N THR A 742 12.84 25.30 -15.05
CA THR A 742 13.77 26.15 -15.83
C THR A 742 13.34 26.15 -17.30
N PRO A 743 13.75 27.14 -18.11
CA PRO A 743 13.46 27.12 -19.54
C PRO A 743 13.96 25.83 -20.26
N ALA A 744 15.00 25.19 -19.73
CA ALA A 744 15.53 23.94 -20.28
C ALA A 744 14.63 22.71 -19.98
N MET A 745 13.70 22.82 -19.06
CA MET A 745 12.72 21.79 -18.73
C MET A 745 11.45 21.88 -19.57
N ASP A 746 11.17 23.04 -20.20
CA ASP A 746 10.02 23.28 -21.05
C ASP A 746 10.30 22.77 -22.48
N LEU A 747 10.41 21.44 -22.63
CA LEU A 747 10.78 20.82 -23.91
C LEU A 747 9.71 20.96 -24.99
N GLU A 748 8.45 21.12 -24.59
CA GLU A 748 7.28 21.21 -25.49
C GLU A 748 6.77 22.64 -25.66
N GLY A 749 7.31 23.63 -24.93
CA GLY A 749 6.86 25.01 -24.94
C GLY A 749 5.47 25.24 -24.34
N THR A 750 5.00 24.33 -23.54
CA THR A 750 3.66 24.32 -22.90
C THR A 750 3.67 24.85 -21.48
N HIS A 751 4.84 25.07 -20.88
CA HIS A 751 5.07 25.31 -19.45
C HIS A 751 4.54 24.18 -18.56
N ARG A 752 4.55 22.96 -19.08
CA ARG A 752 4.14 21.74 -18.38
C ARG A 752 5.25 20.69 -18.42
N MET A 753 5.21 19.80 -17.40
CA MET A 753 6.14 18.69 -17.28
C MET A 753 5.49 17.34 -17.63
N ASP A 754 4.43 17.36 -18.46
CA ASP A 754 3.71 16.14 -18.86
C ASP A 754 4.67 15.14 -19.51
N TRP A 755 5.57 15.59 -20.40
CA TRP A 755 6.60 14.76 -21.03
C TRP A 755 7.45 13.98 -20.01
N PHE A 756 7.69 14.55 -18.80
CA PHE A 756 8.46 13.90 -17.77
C PHE A 756 7.58 12.96 -16.93
N PHE A 757 6.47 13.46 -16.38
CA PHE A 757 5.62 12.70 -15.47
C PHE A 757 4.91 11.53 -16.17
N ASP A 758 4.48 11.70 -17.44
CA ASP A 758 3.82 10.63 -18.18
C ASP A 758 4.76 9.48 -18.54
N GLN A 759 6.05 9.77 -18.73
CA GLN A 759 7.04 8.77 -19.07
C GLN A 759 7.66 8.06 -17.86
N TRP A 760 8.12 8.79 -16.86
CA TRP A 760 8.82 8.18 -15.72
C TRP A 760 7.94 7.88 -14.51
N VAL A 761 6.83 8.60 -14.32
CA VAL A 761 5.91 8.40 -13.18
C VAL A 761 4.70 7.56 -13.55
N ARG A 762 4.02 7.92 -14.66
CA ARG A 762 2.82 7.22 -15.15
C ARG A 762 3.14 6.15 -16.20
N GLY A 763 4.36 6.15 -16.75
CA GLY A 763 4.86 5.19 -17.73
C GLY A 763 5.81 4.16 -17.13
N THR A 764 6.11 3.14 -17.92
CA THR A 764 6.96 2.02 -17.54
C THR A 764 8.28 1.98 -18.30
N ASP A 765 8.28 2.45 -19.55
CA ASP A 765 9.39 2.26 -20.47
C ASP A 765 10.67 2.96 -20.02
N LEU A 766 11.80 2.32 -20.27
CA LEU A 766 13.12 2.92 -20.15
C LEU A 766 13.82 2.88 -21.52
N PRO A 767 14.15 4.06 -22.09
CA PRO A 767 14.76 4.12 -23.39
C PRO A 767 16.18 3.55 -23.36
N ARG A 768 16.61 2.96 -24.48
CA ARG A 768 18.00 2.60 -24.78
C ARG A 768 18.57 3.57 -25.80
N TYR A 769 19.79 4.02 -25.58
CA TYR A 769 20.44 4.97 -26.46
C TYR A 769 21.72 4.41 -27.07
N THR A 770 21.91 4.69 -28.38
CA THR A 770 23.16 4.41 -29.09
C THR A 770 23.57 5.67 -29.85
N VAL A 771 24.85 6.04 -29.76
CA VAL A 771 25.37 7.22 -30.46
C VAL A 771 26.28 6.80 -31.60
N LYS A 772 26.05 7.35 -32.83
CA LYS A 772 26.93 7.24 -34.00
C LYS A 772 27.38 8.64 -34.39
N PHE A 773 28.66 8.84 -34.62
CA PHE A 773 29.22 10.17 -34.87
C PHE A 773 30.41 10.19 -35.82
N ASP A 774 30.63 11.35 -36.43
CA ASP A 774 31.79 11.71 -37.25
C ASP A 774 32.41 12.99 -36.72
N VAL A 775 33.75 13.12 -36.89
CA VAL A 775 34.52 14.27 -36.42
C VAL A 775 35.32 14.88 -37.57
N LYS A 776 35.04 16.16 -37.83
CA LYS A 776 35.71 16.93 -38.85
C LYS A 776 36.46 18.13 -38.24
N PRO A 777 37.67 18.43 -38.66
CA PRO A 777 38.38 19.63 -38.22
C PRO A 777 37.72 20.90 -38.78
N ARG A 778 37.65 21.98 -37.96
CA ARG A 778 37.13 23.29 -38.32
C ARG A 778 37.97 24.38 -37.63
N GLY A 779 38.93 24.93 -38.35
CA GLY A 779 39.88 25.88 -37.76
C GLY A 779 40.67 25.23 -36.59
N ASN A 780 40.62 25.87 -35.42
CA ASN A 780 41.26 25.36 -34.16
C ASN A 780 40.34 24.46 -33.34
N ALA A 781 39.18 24.03 -33.87
CA ALA A 781 38.25 23.18 -33.19
C ALA A 781 37.85 22.00 -34.11
N PHE A 782 36.97 21.14 -33.56
CA PHE A 782 36.41 19.99 -34.25
C PHE A 782 34.89 20.07 -34.21
N VAL A 783 34.28 19.85 -35.37
CA VAL A 783 32.84 19.67 -35.44
C VAL A 783 32.51 18.20 -35.32
N VAL A 784 31.67 17.90 -34.33
CA VAL A 784 31.18 16.56 -34.06
C VAL A 784 29.73 16.51 -34.58
N THR A 785 29.47 15.77 -35.63
CA THR A 785 28.15 15.51 -36.17
C THR A 785 27.75 14.08 -35.95
N GLY A 786 26.50 13.81 -35.67
CA GLY A 786 26.07 12.44 -35.43
C GLY A 786 24.55 12.29 -35.29
N ARG A 787 24.18 11.11 -34.90
CA ARG A 787 22.80 10.76 -34.56
C ARG A 787 22.78 9.97 -33.25
N LEU A 788 21.78 10.27 -32.46
CA LEU A 788 21.39 9.53 -31.29
C LEU A 788 20.20 8.65 -31.67
N GLU A 789 20.39 7.34 -31.60
CA GLU A 789 19.36 6.34 -31.87
C GLU A 789 18.70 5.96 -30.55
N GLN A 790 17.35 5.91 -30.50
CA GLN A 790 16.54 5.54 -29.35
C GLN A 790 15.74 4.28 -29.68
N SER A 791 15.67 3.35 -28.72
CA SER A 791 14.90 2.11 -28.81
C SER A 791 14.42 1.67 -27.44
N GLY A 792 13.61 0.60 -27.38
CA GLY A 792 13.12 0.01 -26.12
C GLY A 792 11.93 0.75 -25.50
N THR A 793 11.23 1.58 -26.27
CA THR A 793 10.00 2.26 -25.87
C THR A 793 8.89 1.93 -26.87
N GLU A 794 7.65 1.84 -26.38
CA GLU A 794 6.49 1.57 -27.25
C GLU A 794 6.04 2.82 -28.02
N ASP A 795 6.18 3.99 -27.40
CA ASP A 795 5.80 5.30 -27.95
C ASP A 795 7.02 6.21 -28.12
N VAL A 796 6.77 7.40 -28.66
CA VAL A 796 7.78 8.47 -28.72
C VAL A 796 8.17 8.82 -27.29
N PHE A 797 9.46 8.72 -26.99
CA PHE A 797 10.01 9.02 -25.68
C PHE A 797 10.88 10.28 -25.76
N THR A 798 10.46 11.34 -25.08
CA THR A 798 11.15 12.62 -25.07
C THR A 798 12.09 12.71 -23.88
N ALA A 799 13.39 12.94 -24.12
CA ALA A 799 14.35 13.09 -23.05
C ALA A 799 15.51 14.02 -23.43
N PRO A 800 16.02 14.84 -22.48
CA PRO A 800 17.21 15.65 -22.67
C PRO A 800 18.47 14.81 -22.38
N VAL A 801 19.02 14.18 -23.40
CA VAL A 801 20.16 13.25 -23.30
C VAL A 801 21.49 14.00 -23.36
N PRO A 802 22.30 14.04 -22.28
CA PRO A 802 23.59 14.72 -22.28
C PRO A 802 24.69 13.87 -22.93
N LEU A 803 25.45 14.48 -23.84
CA LEU A 803 26.57 13.86 -24.54
C LEU A 803 27.88 14.46 -24.09
N TYR A 804 28.87 13.59 -23.92
CA TYR A 804 30.22 13.96 -23.48
C TYR A 804 31.27 13.37 -24.42
N ALA A 805 32.29 14.17 -24.75
CA ALA A 805 33.47 13.73 -25.49
C ALA A 805 34.54 13.17 -24.57
N ILE A 806 35.08 12.03 -24.91
CA ILE A 806 36.25 11.46 -24.28
C ILE A 806 37.46 11.73 -25.19
N HIS A 807 38.51 12.25 -24.62
CA HIS A 807 39.76 12.57 -25.28
C HIS A 807 40.87 11.58 -24.89
N ILE A 808 42.02 11.59 -25.57
CA ILE A 808 43.16 10.71 -25.21
C ILE A 808 43.62 10.98 -23.78
N ALA A 809 43.56 12.24 -23.35
CA ALA A 809 43.86 12.64 -21.97
C ALA A 809 42.87 13.70 -21.47
N GLY A 810 42.63 13.75 -20.16
CA GLY A 810 41.76 14.73 -19.50
C GLY A 810 40.43 14.16 -19.05
N LYS A 811 39.60 15.05 -18.43
CA LYS A 811 38.24 14.73 -18.00
C LYS A 811 37.29 14.75 -19.19
N PRO A 812 36.15 14.02 -19.13
CA PRO A 812 35.09 14.13 -20.14
C PRO A 812 34.66 15.58 -20.35
N GLU A 813 34.61 16.04 -21.62
CA GLU A 813 34.14 17.34 -22.02
C GLU A 813 32.62 17.25 -22.31
N ARG A 814 31.81 18.09 -21.71
CA ARG A 814 30.39 18.16 -22.03
C ARG A 814 30.22 18.81 -23.41
N LEU A 815 29.70 18.07 -24.37
CA LEU A 815 29.38 18.58 -25.71
C LEU A 815 28.06 19.36 -25.72
N GLY A 816 27.01 18.82 -25.08
CA GLY A 816 25.70 19.41 -25.06
C GLY A 816 24.62 18.42 -24.66
N VAL A 817 23.38 18.79 -24.90
CA VAL A 817 22.18 17.98 -24.66
C VAL A 817 21.47 17.77 -25.99
N VAL A 818 21.07 16.53 -26.29
CA VAL A 818 20.22 16.17 -27.42
C VAL A 818 18.84 15.85 -26.88
N VAL A 819 17.83 16.65 -27.24
CA VAL A 819 16.45 16.34 -26.90
C VAL A 819 15.92 15.34 -27.92
N THR A 820 15.61 14.12 -27.46
CA THR A 820 15.05 13.06 -28.31
C THR A 820 13.55 13.29 -28.50
N THR A 821 13.05 13.07 -29.72
CA THR A 821 11.63 13.18 -30.09
C THR A 821 11.19 12.02 -30.98
N GLY A 822 11.96 10.92 -31.00
CA GLY A 822 11.70 9.77 -31.83
C GLY A 822 12.89 8.81 -31.91
N PRO A 823 12.85 7.80 -32.79
CA PRO A 823 13.86 6.74 -32.84
C PRO A 823 15.24 7.20 -33.28
N GLU A 824 15.38 8.35 -33.95
CA GLU A 824 16.65 8.93 -34.39
C GLU A 824 16.59 10.46 -34.24
N THR A 825 17.58 11.04 -33.54
CA THR A 825 17.75 12.49 -33.42
C THR A 825 19.18 12.87 -33.86
N ARG A 826 19.29 13.79 -34.84
CA ARG A 826 20.60 14.30 -35.34
C ARG A 826 21.11 15.38 -34.39
N PHE A 827 22.43 15.45 -34.27
CA PHE A 827 23.11 16.48 -33.48
C PHE A 827 24.37 17.02 -34.17
N GLN A 828 24.77 18.23 -33.79
CA GLN A 828 26.03 18.85 -34.17
C GLN A 828 26.53 19.67 -32.98
N PHE A 829 27.75 19.39 -32.55
CA PHE A 829 28.45 20.09 -31.46
C PHE A 829 29.87 20.49 -31.88
N GLU A 830 30.45 21.43 -31.19
CA GLU A 830 31.85 21.79 -31.32
C GLU A 830 32.63 21.26 -30.11
N SER A 831 33.86 20.79 -30.37
CA SER A 831 34.82 20.36 -29.32
C SER A 831 36.17 21.00 -29.62
N ARG A 832 36.86 21.41 -28.58
CA ARG A 832 38.19 22.04 -28.69
C ARG A 832 39.26 21.02 -29.05
N THR A 833 39.09 19.78 -28.64
CA THR A 833 40.04 18.70 -28.88
C THR A 833 39.33 17.57 -29.64
N ARG A 834 40.00 16.86 -30.51
CA ARG A 834 39.41 15.76 -31.25
C ARG A 834 38.91 14.67 -30.31
N PRO A 835 37.60 14.38 -30.26
CA PRO A 835 37.06 13.27 -29.50
C PRO A 835 37.48 11.93 -30.04
N THR A 836 37.80 11.01 -29.15
CA THR A 836 38.06 9.59 -29.47
C THR A 836 36.80 8.73 -29.30
N ARG A 837 35.92 9.12 -28.39
CA ARG A 837 34.64 8.46 -28.10
C ARG A 837 33.64 9.48 -27.61
N ILE A 838 32.36 9.24 -27.86
CA ILE A 838 31.26 9.93 -27.22
C ILE A 838 30.60 8.98 -26.22
N VAL A 839 30.30 9.48 -25.02
CA VAL A 839 29.60 8.76 -23.97
C VAL A 839 28.30 9.49 -23.62
N ILE A 840 27.29 8.69 -23.29
CA ILE A 840 25.98 9.17 -22.91
C ILE A 840 25.93 9.23 -21.40
N ASP A 841 25.58 10.37 -20.85
CA ASP A 841 25.28 10.62 -19.45
C ASP A 841 26.25 9.93 -18.43
N PRO A 842 27.55 10.25 -18.42
CA PRO A 842 28.48 9.67 -17.46
C PRO A 842 28.24 10.18 -16.01
N ASN A 843 27.43 11.23 -15.83
CA ASN A 843 27.14 11.86 -14.54
C ASN A 843 25.83 11.37 -13.92
N LEU A 844 25.16 10.39 -14.52
CA LEU A 844 23.94 9.78 -13.99
C LEU A 844 22.78 10.78 -13.84
N THR A 845 22.62 11.73 -14.76
CA THR A 845 21.57 12.76 -14.71
C THR A 845 20.25 12.30 -15.36
N LEU A 846 20.24 11.11 -15.96
CA LEU A 846 19.08 10.54 -16.67
C LEU A 846 18.97 9.04 -16.40
N LEU A 847 17.74 8.59 -16.09
CA LEU A 847 17.41 7.17 -16.02
C LEU A 847 17.14 6.62 -17.42
N TRP A 848 17.98 5.68 -17.86
CA TRP A 848 17.84 4.97 -19.12
C TRP A 848 18.45 3.56 -19.02
N ASN A 849 18.04 2.66 -19.91
CA ASN A 849 18.54 1.27 -19.92
C ASN A 849 19.88 1.21 -20.69
N LYS A 850 20.94 0.91 -20.00
CA LYS A 850 22.30 0.80 -20.59
C LYS A 850 22.53 -0.49 -21.40
N GLY A 851 21.61 -1.46 -21.36
CA GLY A 851 21.71 -2.76 -22.03
C GLY A 851 22.10 -3.89 -21.12
#